data_6b1b200876dea93c383178df21bfb016
#
_entry.id   6b1b200876dea93c383178df21bfb016
#
_cell.length_a   1.000
_cell.length_b   1.000
_cell.length_c   1.000
_cell.angle_alpha   90.00
_cell.angle_beta   90.00
_cell.angle_gamma   90.00
#
_symmetry.space_group_name_H-M   'P 1'
#
loop_
_entity.id
_entity.type
_entity.pdbx_description
1 polymer ?
#
loop_
_entity_poly.entity_id
_entity_poly.type
_entity_poly.pdbx_seq_one_letter_code
_entity_poly.pdbx_strand_id
1 'polypeptide(L)'
;MKKILILLLLCAVVSSTQGQEITRNYQSQSLSRVLEDLNAATSHHEISFVYNDLEDFTVTCRLDQASLEDALMKVVGFYPVRIVRDGEKYFVECTHKTERHLKGRLIDNQNQPVAYANVSLLSPADSSLIGGGVSNENGDFVIPTEAYRVIVKCTFIGYKTLLRTCEVGDIGTLQLQPAEYTINGITVEGTHIMNYVDKSVHSFSADQIKQARNVRDLLEHVEDLKIDPTTNKIKRMDGGDVKILLNGVSASDIDLKGIPANKIAKVEYYNIPPARYADAGIVINVLTKKMDNGLNAGIEARTAFTTGFTDDEAYFNYTSGNHQLALSYTFSLREYTKRYSEHEYNYLLDGQPTRYYRKMHDKFGYTWNEPVIKYTYNKPDNIAVQVVATPHFDTFHNDGKSDINIHSAVNDIKGYGTMSSRERSFGPNLNVYIQKTLPKGQVLDIDLVGTYYHNKDASKNEQTDLANGSSLLSDAQNKKNDKYSFIGEVAYTKKWKKSSLSLGYRGTFGRSTATISNVLSDYQDYEYSSASYKNYFYAEYIGSLGQKLTYRIGAGATLVTQDNNDTHDSRWLFTPKLILNTNLSKTMSLQWVTSSSSNIPSISQLSNNASLLIPGVMTIGNPYLKSYNSYTTELIHKWNLGWLNTRFSILYTYRDSPISHYYTEQQIKGRKYIVGMNENANYSSDFGGSYMLTVKPFNSEILTLVMQGYVYYQTVSSPIIGLYHHTWAPLYFGINFRKGNWGVSYQGNIVSKRLRGSSLNAGENKSHLQVFWQKNNWRIYAEDYWLFTRSHYSGNSLPTSILQSTHKTWIDDNKSMFVLGFSYDFSSGKNLKIKRKLQNKDSDTGAF
;
A
#
# COMPACT_ATOMS: atom_id res chain seq x y z
N MET A 1 33.54 -20.09 -7.74
CA MET A 1 32.87 -20.77 -8.86
C MET A 1 32.42 -22.20 -8.55
N LYS A 2 33.20 -23.10 -7.88
CA LYS A 2 32.75 -24.47 -7.54
C LYS A 2 31.57 -24.57 -6.53
N LYS A 3 31.33 -23.59 -5.67
CA LYS A 3 30.21 -23.59 -4.69
C LYS A 3 28.87 -23.12 -5.26
N ILE A 4 28.89 -22.39 -6.39
CA ILE A 4 27.66 -21.93 -7.08
C ILE A 4 27.11 -23.05 -7.98
N LEU A 5 28.00 -23.94 -8.47
CA LEU A 5 27.60 -25.10 -9.27
C LEU A 5 26.91 -26.18 -8.44
N ILE A 6 27.21 -26.28 -7.14
CA ILE A 6 26.56 -27.24 -6.20
C ILE A 6 25.15 -26.75 -5.83
N LEU A 7 24.91 -25.44 -5.76
CA LEU A 7 23.57 -24.89 -5.50
C LEU A 7 22.63 -25.02 -6.71
N LEU A 8 23.19 -24.97 -7.93
CA LEU A 8 22.45 -25.23 -9.18
C LEU A 8 22.18 -26.74 -9.42
N LEU A 9 23.03 -27.61 -8.90
CA LEU A 9 22.79 -29.08 -8.95
C LEU A 9 21.78 -29.54 -7.88
N LEU A 10 21.62 -28.83 -6.76
CA LEU A 10 20.57 -29.12 -5.76
C LEU A 10 19.17 -28.71 -6.21
N CYS A 11 19.05 -27.79 -7.17
CA CYS A 11 17.77 -27.45 -7.79
C CYS A 11 17.33 -28.38 -8.92
N ALA A 12 18.21 -29.29 -9.37
CA ALA A 12 17.95 -30.23 -10.48
C ALA A 12 17.49 -31.63 -10.03
N VAL A 13 17.37 -31.87 -8.71
CA VAL A 13 16.80 -33.12 -8.18
C VAL A 13 15.44 -32.84 -7.55
N VAL A 14 14.54 -32.24 -8.29
CA VAL A 14 13.10 -32.44 -8.08
C VAL A 14 12.75 -33.57 -9.06
N SER A 15 12.74 -34.78 -8.55
CA SER A 15 12.21 -35.93 -9.25
C SER A 15 10.82 -35.60 -9.74
N SER A 16 10.64 -35.51 -11.03
CA SER A 16 9.34 -35.53 -11.68
C SER A 16 8.76 -36.93 -11.43
N THR A 17 7.93 -37.03 -10.37
CA THR A 17 6.90 -38.10 -10.39
C THR A 17 5.96 -37.65 -11.51
N GLN A 18 6.14 -38.21 -12.72
CA GLN A 18 5.12 -38.16 -13.76
C GLN A 18 3.91 -38.91 -13.21
N GLY A 19 2.95 -38.18 -12.64
CA GLY A 19 1.60 -38.69 -12.42
C GLY A 19 1.05 -39.06 -13.81
N GLN A 20 0.43 -40.21 -13.92
CA GLN A 20 -0.22 -40.68 -15.14
C GLN A 20 -1.28 -39.64 -15.54
N GLU A 21 -1.10 -38.96 -16.69
CA GLU A 21 -2.00 -37.93 -17.21
C GLU A 21 -3.18 -38.62 -17.94
N ILE A 22 -4.41 -38.27 -17.51
CA ILE A 22 -5.65 -38.84 -18.03
C ILE A 22 -6.28 -37.87 -19.02
N THR A 23 -6.47 -38.30 -20.26
CA THR A 23 -7.19 -37.53 -21.28
C THR A 23 -8.41 -38.36 -21.73
N ARG A 24 -9.63 -37.86 -21.43
CA ARG A 24 -10.91 -38.53 -21.70
C ARG A 24 -11.97 -37.51 -22.05
N ASN A 25 -13.00 -37.96 -22.75
CA ASN A 25 -14.17 -37.13 -23.04
C ASN A 25 -15.43 -37.95 -22.79
N TYR A 26 -16.15 -37.62 -21.74
CA TYR A 26 -17.39 -38.29 -21.34
C TYR A 26 -18.59 -37.46 -21.77
N GLN A 27 -19.64 -38.08 -22.29
CA GLN A 27 -20.90 -37.45 -22.65
C GLN A 27 -22.07 -38.25 -22.10
N SER A 28 -22.80 -37.69 -21.12
CA SER A 28 -23.98 -38.29 -20.48
C SER A 28 -23.79 -39.74 -20.07
N GLN A 29 -22.58 -40.10 -19.59
CA GLN A 29 -22.29 -41.42 -19.08
C GLN A 29 -22.58 -41.49 -17.57
N SER A 30 -22.98 -42.70 -17.07
CA SER A 30 -23.16 -42.84 -15.63
C SER A 30 -21.82 -42.71 -14.88
N LEU A 31 -21.84 -42.08 -13.70
CA LEU A 31 -20.66 -41.88 -12.87
C LEU A 31 -19.97 -43.24 -12.56
N SER A 32 -20.76 -44.29 -12.34
CA SER A 32 -20.23 -45.66 -12.12
C SER A 32 -19.37 -46.15 -13.27
N ARG A 33 -19.83 -45.99 -14.53
CA ARG A 33 -19.05 -46.34 -15.73
C ARG A 33 -17.82 -45.45 -15.92
N VAL A 34 -17.96 -44.16 -15.61
CA VAL A 34 -16.80 -43.26 -15.69
C VAL A 34 -15.74 -43.62 -14.67
N LEU A 35 -16.14 -43.99 -13.45
CA LEU A 35 -15.19 -44.46 -12.43
C LEU A 35 -14.54 -45.81 -12.79
N GLU A 36 -15.26 -46.74 -13.44
CA GLU A 36 -14.66 -47.95 -14.00
C GLU A 36 -13.60 -47.65 -15.06
N ASP A 37 -13.88 -46.72 -16.01
CA ASP A 37 -12.93 -46.31 -17.04
C ASP A 37 -11.71 -45.60 -16.45
N LEU A 38 -11.93 -44.74 -15.46
CA LEU A 38 -10.83 -44.09 -14.73
C LEU A 38 -9.99 -45.10 -13.95
N ASN A 39 -10.61 -46.10 -13.32
CA ASN A 39 -9.92 -47.15 -12.61
C ASN A 39 -9.10 -48.02 -13.55
N ALA A 40 -9.62 -48.35 -14.73
CA ALA A 40 -8.88 -49.06 -15.77
C ALA A 40 -7.73 -48.22 -16.38
N ALA A 41 -7.82 -46.90 -16.33
CA ALA A 41 -6.82 -45.97 -16.85
C ALA A 41 -5.66 -45.73 -15.87
N THR A 42 -5.72 -46.20 -14.64
CA THR A 42 -4.67 -46.01 -13.64
C THR A 42 -3.89 -47.32 -13.42
N SER A 43 -2.56 -47.23 -13.30
CA SER A 43 -1.69 -48.40 -13.03
C SER A 43 -1.20 -48.45 -11.58
N HIS A 44 -1.37 -47.40 -10.79
CA HIS A 44 -0.83 -47.30 -9.44
C HIS A 44 -1.89 -47.00 -8.37
N HIS A 45 -3.15 -46.75 -8.77
CA HIS A 45 -4.23 -46.41 -7.84
C HIS A 45 -5.45 -47.28 -8.10
N GLU A 46 -6.20 -47.60 -7.07
CA GLU A 46 -7.46 -48.35 -7.12
C GLU A 46 -8.63 -47.44 -6.72
N ILE A 47 -9.69 -47.40 -7.53
CA ILE A 47 -10.92 -46.65 -7.23
C ILE A 47 -11.98 -47.65 -6.80
N SER A 48 -12.39 -47.61 -5.54
CA SER A 48 -13.42 -48.46 -4.94
C SER A 48 -14.73 -47.67 -4.77
N PHE A 49 -15.82 -48.19 -5.28
CA PHE A 49 -17.16 -47.59 -5.17
C PHE A 49 -18.25 -48.69 -5.27
N VAL A 50 -19.48 -48.34 -4.87
CA VAL A 50 -20.66 -49.18 -5.06
C VAL A 50 -21.38 -48.75 -6.33
N TYR A 51 -21.42 -49.63 -7.32
CA TYR A 51 -21.91 -49.32 -8.67
C TYR A 51 -23.32 -48.77 -8.67
N ASN A 52 -24.26 -49.44 -8.01
CA ASN A 52 -25.69 -49.08 -7.99
C ASN A 52 -25.96 -47.75 -7.23
N ASP A 53 -25.08 -47.36 -6.32
CA ASP A 53 -25.23 -46.10 -5.58
C ASP A 53 -24.89 -44.88 -6.44
N LEU A 54 -24.16 -45.08 -7.55
CA LEU A 54 -23.62 -44.00 -8.38
C LEU A 54 -24.08 -44.06 -9.86
N GLU A 55 -24.79 -45.12 -10.28
CA GLU A 55 -25.18 -45.27 -11.70
C GLU A 55 -26.14 -44.19 -12.21
N ASP A 56 -26.94 -43.60 -11.31
CA ASP A 56 -27.90 -42.55 -11.64
C ASP A 56 -27.26 -41.17 -11.86
N PHE A 57 -26.05 -40.96 -11.42
CA PHE A 57 -25.34 -39.69 -11.62
C PHE A 57 -24.68 -39.65 -12.98
N THR A 58 -25.07 -38.71 -13.85
CA THR A 58 -24.56 -38.60 -15.21
C THR A 58 -23.37 -37.65 -15.29
N VAL A 59 -22.33 -38.03 -16.02
CA VAL A 59 -21.12 -37.22 -16.21
C VAL A 59 -21.00 -36.82 -17.67
N THR A 60 -20.84 -35.52 -17.90
CA THR A 60 -20.37 -34.96 -19.17
C THR A 60 -19.24 -34.01 -18.86
N CYS A 61 -18.02 -34.41 -19.14
CA CYS A 61 -16.84 -33.56 -18.97
C CYS A 61 -15.70 -34.03 -19.89
N ARG A 62 -14.81 -33.07 -20.21
CA ARG A 62 -13.57 -33.32 -20.92
C ARG A 62 -12.40 -33.24 -19.91
N LEU A 63 -11.66 -34.31 -19.81
CA LEU A 63 -10.39 -34.38 -19.10
C LEU A 63 -9.27 -34.19 -20.13
N ASP A 64 -8.33 -33.32 -19.88
CA ASP A 64 -7.20 -33.03 -20.74
C ASP A 64 -5.93 -33.02 -19.88
N GLN A 65 -5.10 -34.01 -20.00
CA GLN A 65 -3.87 -34.21 -19.22
C GLN A 65 -4.10 -34.02 -17.70
N ALA A 66 -5.20 -34.56 -17.17
CA ALA A 66 -5.57 -34.40 -15.77
C ALA A 66 -4.87 -35.47 -14.91
N SER A 67 -4.47 -35.10 -13.69
CA SER A 67 -4.10 -36.09 -12.67
C SER A 67 -5.32 -36.91 -12.25
N LEU A 68 -5.14 -38.09 -11.68
CA LEU A 68 -6.26 -38.91 -11.22
C LEU A 68 -7.13 -38.16 -10.19
N GLU A 69 -6.52 -37.40 -9.29
CA GLU A 69 -7.24 -36.66 -8.27
C GLU A 69 -8.08 -35.51 -8.90
N ASP A 70 -7.49 -34.78 -9.86
CA ASP A 70 -8.22 -33.74 -10.60
C ASP A 70 -9.33 -34.36 -11.48
N ALA A 71 -9.08 -35.53 -12.07
CA ALA A 71 -10.09 -36.24 -12.85
C ALA A 71 -11.27 -36.71 -11.98
N LEU A 72 -11.00 -37.31 -10.82
CA LEU A 72 -12.04 -37.69 -9.86
C LEU A 72 -12.85 -36.51 -9.35
N MET A 73 -12.20 -35.40 -8.97
CA MET A 73 -12.89 -34.19 -8.54
C MET A 73 -13.77 -33.60 -9.64
N LYS A 74 -13.33 -33.67 -10.88
CA LYS A 74 -14.06 -33.15 -12.02
C LYS A 74 -15.26 -33.98 -12.42
N VAL A 75 -15.17 -35.30 -12.39
CA VAL A 75 -16.28 -36.21 -12.74
C VAL A 75 -17.34 -36.30 -11.64
N VAL A 76 -16.93 -36.18 -10.37
CA VAL A 76 -17.85 -36.13 -9.23
C VAL A 76 -18.59 -34.79 -9.18
N GLY A 77 -17.91 -33.71 -9.54
CA GLY A 77 -18.52 -32.37 -9.63
C GLY A 77 -19.22 -31.93 -8.33
N PHE A 78 -20.51 -31.60 -8.42
CA PHE A 78 -21.33 -31.13 -7.29
C PHE A 78 -22.33 -32.20 -6.80
N TYR A 79 -22.16 -33.43 -7.22
CA TYR A 79 -23.01 -34.52 -6.73
C TYR A 79 -22.73 -34.78 -5.23
N PRO A 80 -23.70 -35.29 -4.47
CA PRO A 80 -23.54 -35.61 -3.04
C PRO A 80 -22.67 -36.86 -2.87
N VAL A 81 -21.44 -36.78 -3.38
CA VAL A 81 -20.46 -37.90 -3.41
C VAL A 81 -19.20 -37.38 -2.70
N ARG A 82 -18.68 -38.23 -1.81
CA ARG A 82 -17.44 -37.98 -1.07
C ARG A 82 -16.32 -38.84 -1.64
N ILE A 83 -15.18 -38.24 -1.86
CA ILE A 83 -13.95 -38.94 -2.20
C ILE A 83 -13.05 -39.01 -0.96
N VAL A 84 -12.65 -40.20 -0.54
CA VAL A 84 -11.70 -40.42 0.55
C VAL A 84 -10.50 -41.17 -0.02
N ARG A 85 -9.31 -40.62 0.21
CA ARG A 85 -8.05 -41.29 -0.17
C ARG A 85 -7.43 -41.96 1.04
N ASP A 86 -7.10 -43.26 0.89
CA ASP A 86 -6.33 -44.04 1.86
C ASP A 86 -5.17 -44.72 1.12
N GLY A 87 -3.97 -44.21 1.25
CA GLY A 87 -2.78 -44.63 0.52
C GLY A 87 -2.94 -44.54 -1.01
N GLU A 88 -2.93 -45.67 -1.72
CA GLU A 88 -3.11 -45.75 -3.17
C GLU A 88 -4.57 -46.01 -3.57
N LYS A 89 -5.50 -46.09 -2.62
CA LYS A 89 -6.93 -46.33 -2.87
C LYS A 89 -7.76 -45.09 -2.72
N TYR A 90 -8.70 -44.88 -3.64
CA TYR A 90 -9.74 -43.85 -3.57
C TYR A 90 -11.10 -44.52 -3.35
N PHE A 91 -11.78 -44.15 -2.28
CA PHE A 91 -13.15 -44.58 -2.00
C PHE A 91 -14.10 -43.47 -2.44
N VAL A 92 -15.01 -43.80 -3.36
CA VAL A 92 -16.00 -42.86 -3.87
C VAL A 92 -17.37 -43.31 -3.37
N GLU A 93 -17.95 -42.53 -2.45
CA GLU A 93 -19.15 -42.94 -1.72
C GLU A 93 -20.24 -41.87 -1.83
N CYS A 94 -21.48 -42.31 -2.11
CA CYS A 94 -22.62 -41.42 -2.01
C CYS A 94 -22.87 -41.03 -0.55
N THR A 95 -22.95 -39.71 -0.25
CA THR A 95 -23.13 -39.23 1.13
C THR A 95 -24.56 -39.34 1.63
N HIS A 96 -25.55 -39.49 0.73
CA HIS A 96 -26.96 -39.67 1.05
C HIS A 96 -27.50 -40.89 0.26
N LYS A 97 -27.67 -42.02 0.95
CA LYS A 97 -28.31 -43.20 0.40
C LYS A 97 -29.81 -43.10 0.59
N THR A 98 -30.54 -42.82 -0.47
CA THR A 98 -32.00 -42.84 -0.49
C THR A 98 -32.49 -43.74 -1.64
N GLU A 99 -33.66 -44.37 -1.47
CA GLU A 99 -34.22 -45.24 -2.51
C GLU A 99 -34.72 -44.47 -3.75
N ARG A 100 -34.77 -43.12 -3.67
CA ARG A 100 -35.33 -42.25 -4.75
C ARG A 100 -34.42 -41.08 -5.03
N HIS A 101 -34.32 -40.78 -6.32
CA HIS A 101 -33.59 -39.61 -6.82
C HIS A 101 -34.52 -38.75 -7.68
N LEU A 102 -34.57 -37.43 -7.44
CA LEU A 102 -35.13 -36.46 -8.37
C LEU A 102 -34.03 -36.10 -9.36
N LYS A 103 -34.31 -36.35 -10.65
CA LYS A 103 -33.42 -36.07 -11.77
C LYS A 103 -34.05 -35.07 -12.70
N GLY A 104 -33.26 -34.21 -13.31
CA GLY A 104 -33.75 -33.27 -14.33
C GLY A 104 -32.61 -32.46 -14.94
N ARG A 105 -32.97 -31.63 -15.90
CA ARG A 105 -32.01 -30.76 -16.59
C ARG A 105 -32.56 -29.33 -16.65
N LEU A 106 -31.71 -28.34 -16.36
CA LEU A 106 -32.03 -26.92 -16.46
C LEU A 106 -31.47 -26.33 -17.75
N ILE A 107 -32.36 -25.69 -18.53
CA ILE A 107 -31.99 -24.94 -19.74
C ILE A 107 -32.55 -23.51 -19.66
N ASP A 108 -31.98 -22.61 -20.45
CA ASP A 108 -32.50 -21.26 -20.63
C ASP A 108 -33.52 -21.19 -21.81
N ASN A 109 -33.98 -19.99 -22.13
CA ASN A 109 -34.88 -19.72 -23.24
C ASN A 109 -34.26 -19.89 -24.64
N GLN A 110 -32.93 -20.08 -24.73
CA GLN A 110 -32.18 -20.37 -25.95
C GLN A 110 -31.76 -21.85 -26.04
N ASN A 111 -32.32 -22.71 -25.17
CA ASN A 111 -31.97 -24.12 -24.99
C ASN A 111 -30.53 -24.38 -24.58
N GLN A 112 -29.84 -23.36 -24.00
CA GLN A 112 -28.50 -23.55 -23.44
C GLN A 112 -28.59 -24.09 -22.01
N PRO A 113 -27.69 -24.97 -21.60
CA PRO A 113 -27.67 -25.49 -20.23
C PRO A 113 -27.43 -24.38 -19.21
N VAL A 114 -28.21 -24.35 -18.14
CA VAL A 114 -27.98 -23.44 -17.02
C VAL A 114 -27.15 -24.17 -15.95
N ALA A 115 -25.85 -23.94 -15.97
CA ALA A 115 -24.91 -24.54 -15.06
C ALA A 115 -24.91 -23.84 -13.68
N TYR A 116 -24.71 -24.63 -12.62
CA TYR A 116 -24.54 -24.15 -11.23
C TYR A 116 -25.75 -23.42 -10.66
N ALA A 117 -26.95 -23.67 -11.18
CA ALA A 117 -28.20 -23.18 -10.60
C ALA A 117 -28.55 -23.97 -9.32
N ASN A 118 -29.03 -23.29 -8.30
CA ASN A 118 -29.50 -23.94 -7.09
C ASN A 118 -30.85 -24.62 -7.34
N VAL A 119 -30.96 -25.89 -6.99
CA VAL A 119 -32.18 -26.69 -7.01
C VAL A 119 -32.50 -27.12 -5.59
N SER A 120 -33.61 -26.65 -5.05
CA SER A 120 -34.08 -26.98 -3.71
C SER A 120 -35.35 -27.79 -3.78
N LEU A 121 -35.48 -28.81 -2.96
CA LEU A 121 -36.69 -29.62 -2.78
C LEU A 121 -37.43 -29.14 -1.53
N LEU A 122 -38.67 -28.73 -1.71
CA LEU A 122 -39.54 -28.28 -0.61
C LEU A 122 -40.69 -29.23 -0.39
N SER A 123 -41.11 -29.39 0.85
CA SER A 123 -42.32 -30.13 1.23
C SER A 123 -43.59 -29.48 0.66
N PRO A 124 -44.46 -30.20 -0.01
CA PRO A 124 -45.74 -29.64 -0.49
C PRO A 124 -46.70 -29.23 0.63
N ALA A 125 -46.50 -29.73 1.86
CA ALA A 125 -47.41 -29.48 2.99
C ALA A 125 -47.14 -28.09 3.65
N ASP A 126 -45.86 -27.70 3.77
CA ASP A 126 -45.44 -26.50 4.56
C ASP A 126 -44.35 -25.68 3.90
N SER A 127 -43.88 -26.07 2.71
CA SER A 127 -42.76 -25.46 1.99
C SER A 127 -41.42 -25.50 2.75
N SER A 128 -41.26 -26.38 3.75
CA SER A 128 -39.98 -26.61 4.41
C SER A 128 -38.97 -27.26 3.47
N LEU A 129 -37.68 -26.96 3.66
CA LEU A 129 -36.59 -27.50 2.84
C LEU A 129 -36.37 -29.00 3.19
N ILE A 130 -36.53 -29.88 2.23
CA ILE A 130 -36.30 -31.33 2.35
C ILE A 130 -34.86 -31.69 1.91
N GLY A 131 -34.38 -31.08 0.84
CA GLY A 131 -33.08 -31.38 0.27
C GLY A 131 -32.71 -30.38 -0.82
N GLY A 132 -31.54 -30.51 -1.39
CA GLY A 132 -31.13 -29.61 -2.50
C GLY A 132 -29.78 -29.97 -3.06
N GLY A 133 -29.50 -29.40 -4.23
CA GLY A 133 -28.23 -29.53 -4.95
C GLY A 133 -28.06 -28.40 -5.96
N VAL A 134 -27.10 -28.55 -6.86
CA VAL A 134 -26.83 -27.61 -7.95
C VAL A 134 -26.75 -28.37 -9.27
N SER A 135 -27.14 -27.73 -10.37
CA SER A 135 -26.95 -28.30 -11.70
C SER A 135 -25.46 -28.30 -12.10
N ASN A 136 -25.05 -29.31 -12.85
CA ASN A 136 -23.70 -29.41 -13.40
C ASN A 136 -23.47 -28.50 -14.63
N GLU A 137 -22.33 -28.59 -15.27
CA GLU A 137 -21.97 -27.78 -16.47
C GLU A 137 -22.95 -27.94 -17.64
N ASN A 138 -23.66 -29.07 -17.70
CA ASN A 138 -24.67 -29.38 -18.74
C ASN A 138 -26.09 -29.07 -18.29
N GLY A 139 -26.28 -28.48 -17.13
CA GLY A 139 -27.58 -28.20 -16.54
C GLY A 139 -28.22 -29.39 -15.84
N ASP A 140 -27.62 -30.59 -15.83
CA ASP A 140 -28.21 -31.78 -15.20
C ASP A 140 -28.08 -31.69 -13.68
N PHE A 141 -29.10 -32.20 -12.95
CA PHE A 141 -29.09 -32.28 -11.50
C PHE A 141 -29.70 -33.63 -11.03
N VAL A 142 -29.14 -34.15 -9.95
CA VAL A 142 -29.66 -35.34 -9.26
C VAL A 142 -29.67 -35.04 -7.77
N ILE A 143 -30.84 -35.19 -7.13
CA ILE A 143 -31.03 -34.88 -5.72
C ILE A 143 -31.66 -36.09 -5.02
N PRO A 144 -30.98 -36.72 -4.08
CA PRO A 144 -31.52 -37.83 -3.29
C PRO A 144 -32.64 -37.33 -2.35
N THR A 145 -33.73 -38.10 -2.24
CA THR A 145 -34.84 -37.75 -1.33
C THR A 145 -35.67 -38.99 -1.04
N GLU A 146 -36.26 -39.07 0.17
CA GLU A 146 -37.22 -40.13 0.54
C GLU A 146 -38.67 -39.74 0.23
N ALA A 147 -38.91 -38.49 -0.15
CA ALA A 147 -40.25 -37.97 -0.47
C ALA A 147 -40.77 -38.54 -1.79
N TYR A 148 -42.08 -38.78 -1.91
CA TYR A 148 -42.75 -39.20 -3.15
C TYR A 148 -43.12 -38.00 -4.04
N ARG A 149 -43.35 -36.84 -3.41
CA ARG A 149 -43.80 -35.63 -4.08
C ARG A 149 -43.14 -34.41 -3.43
N VAL A 150 -42.62 -33.51 -4.26
CA VAL A 150 -41.87 -32.33 -3.84
C VAL A 150 -42.26 -31.12 -4.66
N ILE A 151 -41.98 -29.92 -4.10
CA ILE A 151 -41.91 -28.69 -4.86
C ILE A 151 -40.45 -28.47 -5.21
N VAL A 152 -40.11 -28.52 -6.49
CA VAL A 152 -38.79 -28.16 -7.02
C VAL A 152 -38.71 -26.67 -7.16
N LYS A 153 -37.74 -26.06 -6.48
CA LYS A 153 -37.44 -24.63 -6.57
C LYS A 153 -36.08 -24.44 -7.20
N CYS A 154 -36.04 -23.95 -8.44
CA CYS A 154 -34.80 -23.62 -9.14
C CYS A 154 -34.55 -22.11 -9.10
N THR A 155 -33.32 -21.73 -8.65
CA THR A 155 -32.92 -20.31 -8.59
C THR A 155 -31.53 -20.14 -9.21
N PHE A 156 -31.38 -19.12 -10.07
CA PHE A 156 -30.11 -18.72 -10.64
C PHE A 156 -30.11 -17.22 -10.92
N ILE A 157 -28.94 -16.59 -10.81
CA ILE A 157 -28.79 -15.14 -11.03
C ILE A 157 -29.12 -14.82 -12.48
N GLY A 158 -30.06 -13.88 -12.70
CA GLY A 158 -30.51 -13.48 -14.04
C GLY A 158 -31.75 -14.24 -14.56
N TYR A 159 -32.30 -15.15 -13.74
CA TYR A 159 -33.51 -15.93 -14.11
C TYR A 159 -34.64 -15.79 -13.06
N LYS A 160 -35.88 -15.89 -13.51
CA LYS A 160 -37.06 -15.98 -12.61
C LYS A 160 -36.98 -17.29 -11.82
N THR A 161 -37.26 -17.25 -10.52
CA THR A 161 -37.40 -18.45 -9.71
C THR A 161 -38.46 -19.36 -10.31
N LEU A 162 -38.09 -20.60 -10.65
CA LEU A 162 -39.02 -21.63 -11.10
C LEU A 162 -39.47 -22.42 -9.89
N LEU A 163 -40.80 -22.60 -9.75
CA LEU A 163 -41.41 -23.48 -8.79
C LEU A 163 -42.28 -24.48 -9.55
N ARG A 164 -42.06 -25.78 -9.32
CA ARG A 164 -42.84 -26.86 -9.93
C ARG A 164 -43.08 -27.96 -8.93
N THR A 165 -44.35 -28.30 -8.69
CA THR A 165 -44.72 -29.49 -7.94
C THR A 165 -44.69 -30.70 -8.82
N CYS A 166 -43.95 -31.75 -8.43
CA CYS A 166 -43.83 -33.00 -9.18
C CYS A 166 -43.66 -34.22 -8.26
N GLU A 167 -43.87 -35.40 -8.81
CA GLU A 167 -43.47 -36.68 -8.21
C GLU A 167 -41.97 -36.85 -8.40
N VAL A 168 -41.33 -37.52 -7.43
CA VAL A 168 -39.89 -37.79 -7.48
C VAL A 168 -39.57 -38.86 -8.50
N GLY A 169 -38.62 -38.60 -9.36
CA GLY A 169 -38.17 -39.41 -10.49
C GLY A 169 -37.44 -38.52 -11.50
N ASP A 170 -37.43 -38.96 -12.74
CA ASP A 170 -36.95 -38.13 -13.85
C ASP A 170 -38.03 -37.15 -14.28
N ILE A 171 -37.82 -35.87 -14.02
CA ILE A 171 -38.77 -34.80 -14.32
C ILE A 171 -38.49 -34.09 -15.66
N GLY A 172 -37.50 -34.60 -16.43
CA GLY A 172 -37.10 -34.09 -17.72
C GLY A 172 -36.46 -32.71 -17.66
N THR A 173 -36.64 -31.96 -18.73
CA THR A 173 -36.05 -30.61 -18.87
C THR A 173 -36.94 -29.52 -18.26
N LEU A 174 -36.35 -28.66 -17.46
CA LEU A 174 -36.96 -27.45 -16.88
C LEU A 174 -36.35 -26.22 -17.51
N GLN A 175 -37.19 -25.36 -18.10
CA GLN A 175 -36.73 -24.12 -18.72
C GLN A 175 -36.84 -22.96 -17.76
N LEU A 176 -35.69 -22.31 -17.47
CA LEU A 176 -35.63 -21.08 -16.72
C LEU A 176 -35.88 -19.88 -17.62
N GLN A 177 -36.80 -19.01 -17.22
CA GLN A 177 -37.10 -17.77 -17.94
C GLN A 177 -36.16 -16.67 -17.46
N PRO A 178 -35.51 -15.91 -18.36
CA PRO A 178 -34.72 -14.74 -17.94
C PRO A 178 -35.58 -13.82 -17.06
N ALA A 179 -35.04 -13.36 -15.97
CA ALA A 179 -35.65 -12.30 -15.21
C ALA A 179 -35.43 -11.00 -16.00
N GLU A 180 -36.47 -10.47 -16.64
CA GLU A 180 -36.50 -9.05 -16.91
C GLU A 180 -36.62 -8.35 -15.54
N TYR A 181 -35.51 -8.10 -14.91
CA TYR A 181 -35.48 -7.13 -13.85
C TYR A 181 -35.51 -5.75 -14.49
N THR A 182 -36.71 -5.25 -14.78
CA THR A 182 -36.96 -3.83 -14.55
C THR A 182 -36.78 -3.66 -13.05
N ILE A 183 -35.57 -3.36 -12.64
CA ILE A 183 -35.30 -2.83 -11.32
C ILE A 183 -36.01 -1.48 -11.30
N ASN A 184 -37.26 -1.46 -10.85
CA ASN A 184 -37.85 -0.23 -10.33
C ASN A 184 -36.87 0.18 -9.20
N GLY A 185 -35.97 1.11 -9.52
CA GLY A 185 -35.09 1.87 -8.75
C GLY A 185 -35.06 1.60 -7.22
N ILE A 186 -34.40 0.54 -6.78
CA ILE A 186 -33.51 0.61 -5.66
C ILE A 186 -32.14 0.41 -6.27
N THR A 187 -31.63 1.44 -6.90
CA THR A 187 -30.23 1.67 -7.08
C THR A 187 -29.67 1.70 -5.66
N VAL A 188 -28.88 0.72 -5.27
CA VAL A 188 -27.99 0.87 -4.12
C VAL A 188 -26.95 1.87 -4.58
N GLU A 189 -27.34 3.13 -4.57
CA GLU A 189 -26.51 4.29 -4.85
C GLU A 189 -25.66 4.52 -3.62
N GLY A 190 -24.41 4.08 -3.67
CA GLY A 190 -23.43 4.41 -2.66
C GLY A 190 -22.29 3.41 -2.63
N THR A 191 -21.10 3.91 -2.36
CA THR A 191 -19.97 3.09 -1.94
C THR A 191 -20.37 2.31 -0.69
N HIS A 192 -20.46 0.98 -0.78
CA HIS A 192 -20.83 0.18 0.37
C HIS A 192 -19.60 -0.06 1.23
N ILE A 193 -19.56 0.55 2.41
CA ILE A 193 -18.46 0.44 3.37
C ILE A 193 -18.88 -0.50 4.51
N MET A 194 -18.14 -1.59 4.70
CA MET A 194 -18.29 -2.47 5.86
C MET A 194 -17.08 -2.36 6.77
N ASN A 195 -17.31 -2.01 8.04
CA ASN A 195 -16.27 -1.90 9.03
C ASN A 195 -16.06 -3.23 9.77
N TYR A 196 -14.81 -3.71 9.74
CA TYR A 196 -14.32 -4.87 10.49
C TYR A 196 -13.36 -4.40 11.59
N VAL A 197 -12.93 -5.30 12.48
CA VAL A 197 -12.01 -4.97 13.57
C VAL A 197 -10.66 -4.43 13.05
N ASP A 198 -10.18 -4.99 11.97
CA ASP A 198 -8.83 -4.77 11.45
C ASP A 198 -8.81 -3.88 10.22
N LYS A 199 -9.95 -3.65 9.59
CA LYS A 199 -10.06 -2.93 8.31
C LYS A 199 -11.47 -2.45 8.05
N SER A 200 -11.61 -1.48 7.15
CA SER A 200 -12.85 -1.26 6.44
C SER A 200 -12.76 -1.88 5.03
N VAL A 201 -13.90 -2.34 4.53
CA VAL A 201 -14.02 -2.94 3.20
C VAL A 201 -14.91 -2.05 2.36
N HIS A 202 -14.36 -1.54 1.28
CA HIS A 202 -15.03 -0.65 0.33
C HIS A 202 -15.41 -1.43 -0.92
N SER A 203 -16.68 -1.38 -1.29
CA SER A 203 -17.23 -1.87 -2.56
C SER A 203 -17.69 -0.69 -3.40
N PHE A 204 -17.60 -0.80 -4.71
CA PHE A 204 -17.89 0.29 -5.64
C PHE A 204 -19.19 0.05 -6.36
N SER A 205 -19.95 1.12 -6.59
CA SER A 205 -21.18 1.07 -7.39
C SER A 205 -20.88 0.80 -8.86
N ALA A 206 -21.91 0.36 -9.60
CA ALA A 206 -21.78 0.15 -11.04
C ALA A 206 -21.39 1.44 -11.78
N ASP A 207 -21.88 2.59 -11.30
CA ASP A 207 -21.56 3.90 -11.89
C ASP A 207 -20.11 4.32 -11.62
N GLN A 208 -19.59 4.09 -10.41
CA GLN A 208 -18.17 4.31 -10.11
C GLN A 208 -17.28 3.44 -10.99
N ILE A 209 -17.61 2.14 -11.13
CA ILE A 209 -16.85 1.21 -11.98
C ILE A 209 -16.92 1.63 -13.46
N LYS A 210 -18.08 2.06 -13.96
CA LYS A 210 -18.26 2.52 -15.34
C LYS A 210 -17.50 3.83 -15.62
N GLN A 211 -17.39 4.67 -14.62
CA GLN A 211 -16.71 5.96 -14.72
C GLN A 211 -15.19 5.85 -14.63
N ALA A 212 -14.64 4.82 -13.98
CA ALA A 212 -13.21 4.59 -13.84
C ALA A 212 -12.67 3.80 -15.05
N ARG A 213 -11.44 4.13 -15.48
CA ARG A 213 -10.72 3.40 -16.54
C ARG A 213 -10.09 2.13 -15.97
N ASN A 214 -9.48 2.28 -14.82
CA ASN A 214 -8.70 1.26 -14.14
C ASN A 214 -8.97 1.28 -12.63
N VAL A 215 -8.40 0.32 -11.92
CA VAL A 215 -8.60 0.17 -10.47
C VAL A 215 -8.03 1.35 -9.69
N ARG A 216 -6.96 1.99 -10.17
CA ARG A 216 -6.38 3.16 -9.50
C ARG A 216 -7.37 4.32 -9.42
N ASP A 217 -8.11 4.59 -10.50
CA ASP A 217 -9.12 5.66 -10.53
C ASP A 217 -10.24 5.44 -9.47
N LEU A 218 -10.53 4.18 -9.12
CA LEU A 218 -11.52 3.86 -8.09
C LEU A 218 -11.07 4.20 -6.68
N LEU A 219 -9.77 4.29 -6.43
CA LEU A 219 -9.25 4.56 -5.08
C LEU A 219 -9.52 5.99 -4.61
N GLU A 220 -9.84 6.92 -5.51
CA GLU A 220 -10.30 8.27 -5.13
C GLU A 220 -11.64 8.26 -4.38
N HIS A 221 -12.40 7.17 -4.49
CA HIS A 221 -13.66 6.96 -3.76
C HIS A 221 -13.47 6.28 -2.40
N VAL A 222 -12.23 5.89 -2.04
CA VAL A 222 -11.90 5.31 -0.74
C VAL A 222 -11.61 6.42 0.25
N GLU A 223 -12.18 6.32 1.44
CA GLU A 223 -11.95 7.29 2.52
C GLU A 223 -10.46 7.56 2.75
N ASP A 224 -10.12 8.81 3.07
CA ASP A 224 -8.76 9.25 3.42
C ASP A 224 -7.72 9.12 2.30
N LEU A 225 -8.11 8.71 1.09
CA LEU A 225 -7.22 8.60 -0.05
C LEU A 225 -7.45 9.72 -1.07
N LYS A 226 -6.36 10.15 -1.70
CA LYS A 226 -6.36 11.03 -2.87
C LYS A 226 -5.24 10.63 -3.82
N ILE A 227 -5.37 10.98 -5.08
CA ILE A 227 -4.21 11.06 -5.97
C ILE A 227 -3.58 12.43 -5.74
N ASP A 228 -2.36 12.44 -5.19
CA ASP A 228 -1.64 13.70 -4.97
C ASP A 228 -1.25 14.29 -6.34
N PRO A 229 -1.73 15.47 -6.68
CA PRO A 229 -1.51 16.02 -8.01
C PRO A 229 -0.05 16.33 -8.31
N THR A 230 0.76 16.65 -7.31
CA THR A 230 2.16 17.01 -7.48
C THR A 230 3.02 15.80 -7.82
N THR A 231 2.74 14.64 -7.19
CA THR A 231 3.54 13.42 -7.34
C THR A 231 2.87 12.35 -8.20
N ASN A 232 1.60 12.55 -8.59
CA ASN A 232 0.76 11.57 -9.29
C ASN A 232 0.67 10.21 -8.57
N LYS A 233 0.81 10.19 -7.24
CA LYS A 233 0.78 8.97 -6.42
C LYS A 233 -0.43 8.95 -5.49
N ILE A 234 -0.90 7.75 -5.16
CA ILE A 234 -1.92 7.58 -4.13
C ILE A 234 -1.32 7.95 -2.78
N LYS A 235 -1.93 8.94 -2.12
CA LYS A 235 -1.54 9.46 -0.81
C LYS A 235 -2.75 9.53 0.10
N ARG A 236 -2.50 9.69 1.39
CA ARG A 236 -3.54 10.15 2.32
C ARG A 236 -3.92 11.60 2.04
N MET A 237 -5.09 12.02 2.47
CA MET A 237 -5.55 13.41 2.33
C MET A 237 -4.57 14.42 2.95
N ASP A 238 -3.93 14.08 4.06
CA ASP A 238 -2.89 14.89 4.73
C ASP A 238 -1.51 14.84 4.04
N GLY A 239 -1.39 14.10 2.93
CA GLY A 239 -0.14 13.91 2.18
C GLY A 239 0.73 12.74 2.67
N GLY A 240 0.31 12.01 3.70
CA GLY A 240 1.02 10.83 4.20
C GLY A 240 1.05 9.67 3.19
N ASP A 241 2.08 8.83 3.31
CA ASP A 241 2.28 7.67 2.43
C ASP A 241 1.26 6.56 2.70
N VAL A 242 0.94 5.82 1.63
CA VAL A 242 0.03 4.68 1.63
C VAL A 242 0.78 3.46 1.14
N LYS A 243 0.76 2.37 1.90
CA LYS A 243 1.24 1.08 1.42
C LYS A 243 0.14 0.39 0.63
N ILE A 244 0.38 0.13 -0.65
CA ILE A 244 -0.57 -0.49 -1.55
C ILE A 244 -0.28 -1.99 -1.65
N LEU A 245 -1.33 -2.79 -1.54
CA LEU A 245 -1.30 -4.21 -1.83
C LEU A 245 -2.32 -4.53 -2.92
N LEU A 246 -1.97 -5.43 -3.83
CA LEU A 246 -2.85 -5.99 -4.84
C LEU A 246 -3.02 -7.49 -4.56
N ASN A 247 -4.23 -7.91 -4.17
CA ASN A 247 -4.51 -9.29 -3.74
C ASN A 247 -3.57 -9.77 -2.61
N GLY A 248 -3.18 -8.85 -1.70
CA GLY A 248 -2.24 -9.12 -0.62
C GLY A 248 -0.76 -9.02 -1.01
N VAL A 249 -0.45 -8.72 -2.26
CA VAL A 249 0.90 -8.51 -2.78
C VAL A 249 1.19 -7.03 -2.80
N SER A 250 2.41 -6.61 -2.49
CA SER A 250 2.77 -5.22 -2.71
C SER A 250 2.65 -4.82 -4.17
N ALA A 251 2.11 -3.65 -4.33
CA ALA A 251 1.88 -3.03 -5.60
C ALA A 251 2.24 -1.55 -5.53
N SER A 252 2.50 -0.98 -6.68
CA SER A 252 2.60 0.45 -6.90
C SER A 252 1.33 0.98 -7.59
N ASP A 253 1.21 2.28 -7.73
CA ASP A 253 0.12 2.94 -8.46
C ASP A 253 0.02 2.41 -9.90
N ILE A 254 1.15 2.21 -10.56
CA ILE A 254 1.22 1.74 -11.93
C ILE A 254 0.70 0.30 -12.09
N ASP A 255 0.87 -0.55 -11.07
CA ASP A 255 0.29 -1.90 -11.07
C ASP A 255 -1.24 -1.85 -11.09
N LEU A 256 -1.84 -0.86 -10.43
CA LEU A 256 -3.29 -0.68 -10.37
C LEU A 256 -3.86 -0.08 -11.66
N LYS A 257 -3.08 0.73 -12.38
CA LYS A 257 -3.44 1.25 -13.71
C LYS A 257 -3.58 0.12 -14.72
N GLY A 258 -2.77 -0.92 -14.61
CA GLY A 258 -2.82 -2.10 -15.48
C GLY A 258 -4.05 -3.01 -15.25
N ILE A 259 -5.00 -2.65 -14.38
CA ILE A 259 -6.17 -3.47 -14.05
C ILE A 259 -7.44 -2.71 -14.42
N PRO A 260 -8.26 -3.20 -15.37
CA PRO A 260 -9.53 -2.56 -15.71
C PRO A 260 -10.45 -2.43 -14.48
N ALA A 261 -11.14 -1.31 -14.36
CA ALA A 261 -11.98 -1.00 -13.20
C ALA A 261 -13.05 -2.08 -12.90
N ASN A 262 -13.64 -2.70 -13.93
CA ASN A 262 -14.63 -3.77 -13.77
C ASN A 262 -14.09 -5.07 -13.18
N LYS A 263 -12.77 -5.19 -13.08
CA LYS A 263 -12.09 -6.33 -12.45
C LYS A 263 -11.88 -6.17 -10.95
N ILE A 264 -12.20 -5.01 -10.38
CA ILE A 264 -12.18 -4.85 -8.93
C ILE A 264 -13.24 -5.73 -8.26
N ALA A 265 -12.90 -6.36 -7.14
CA ALA A 265 -13.86 -7.01 -6.27
C ALA A 265 -14.19 -6.12 -5.07
N LYS A 266 -13.17 -5.59 -4.39
CA LYS A 266 -13.29 -4.69 -3.23
C LYS A 266 -11.92 -4.15 -2.84
N VAL A 267 -11.91 -3.11 -1.99
CA VAL A 267 -10.70 -2.60 -1.34
C VAL A 267 -10.79 -2.81 0.16
N GLU A 268 -9.76 -3.38 0.75
CA GLU A 268 -9.57 -3.47 2.19
C GLU A 268 -8.67 -2.32 2.64
N TYR A 269 -9.17 -1.45 3.50
CA TYR A 269 -8.46 -0.31 4.05
C TYR A 269 -8.11 -0.58 5.51
N TYR A 270 -6.83 -0.58 5.83
CA TYR A 270 -6.28 -0.76 7.17
C TYR A 270 -5.75 0.57 7.68
N ASN A 271 -6.55 1.29 8.44
CA ASN A 271 -6.13 2.52 9.13
C ASN A 271 -5.03 2.24 10.16
N ILE A 272 -4.97 1.01 10.65
CA ILE A 272 -3.90 0.51 11.51
C ILE A 272 -3.34 -0.77 10.88
N PRO A 273 -2.12 -0.69 10.39
CA PRO A 273 -1.50 -1.81 9.71
C PRO A 273 -1.39 -3.07 10.57
N PRO A 274 -1.47 -4.27 10.00
CA PRO A 274 -1.07 -5.50 10.65
C PRO A 274 0.35 -5.45 11.23
N ALA A 275 0.64 -6.26 12.24
CA ALA A 275 1.97 -6.27 12.90
C ALA A 275 3.13 -6.43 11.90
N ARG A 276 2.93 -7.21 10.85
CA ARG A 276 3.88 -7.38 9.74
C ARG A 276 4.16 -6.11 8.91
N TYR A 277 3.30 -5.11 8.99
CA TYR A 277 3.46 -3.80 8.33
C TYR A 277 3.56 -2.69 9.36
N ALA A 278 4.22 -2.95 10.48
CA ALA A 278 4.32 -2.01 11.61
C ALA A 278 4.90 -0.63 11.22
N ASP A 279 5.73 -0.61 10.18
CA ASP A 279 6.40 0.61 9.69
C ASP A 279 5.52 1.44 8.71
N ALA A 280 4.35 0.94 8.30
CA ALA A 280 3.45 1.66 7.40
C ALA A 280 2.45 2.53 8.17
N GLY A 281 2.15 3.73 7.67
CA GLY A 281 1.11 4.59 8.25
C GLY A 281 -0.29 4.03 8.05
N ILE A 282 -0.64 3.67 6.81
CA ILE A 282 -1.86 2.94 6.43
C ILE A 282 -1.53 1.89 5.37
N VAL A 283 -2.40 0.89 5.26
CA VAL A 283 -2.29 -0.13 4.20
C VAL A 283 -3.64 -0.24 3.48
N ILE A 284 -3.61 -0.28 2.16
CA ILE A 284 -4.75 -0.68 1.35
C ILE A 284 -4.46 -1.99 0.64
N ASN A 285 -5.45 -2.88 0.57
CA ASN A 285 -5.35 -4.12 -0.18
C ASN A 285 -6.46 -4.18 -1.22
N VAL A 286 -6.10 -3.97 -2.45
CA VAL A 286 -7.02 -4.06 -3.58
C VAL A 286 -7.22 -5.54 -3.93
N LEU A 287 -8.46 -6.01 -3.85
CA LEU A 287 -8.84 -7.35 -4.24
C LEU A 287 -9.53 -7.33 -5.60
N THR A 288 -9.05 -8.15 -6.53
CA THR A 288 -9.62 -8.26 -7.88
C THR A 288 -10.43 -9.54 -8.06
N LYS A 289 -11.36 -9.53 -8.99
CA LYS A 289 -12.02 -10.74 -9.50
C LYS A 289 -10.97 -11.63 -10.20
N LYS A 290 -11.24 -12.92 -10.32
CA LYS A 290 -10.35 -13.85 -11.03
C LYS A 290 -10.13 -13.36 -12.47
N MET A 291 -8.90 -13.39 -12.91
CA MET A 291 -8.47 -12.93 -14.22
C MET A 291 -7.64 -14.06 -14.87
N ASP A 292 -7.89 -14.34 -16.15
CA ASP A 292 -7.22 -15.40 -16.90
C ASP A 292 -6.19 -14.79 -17.89
N ASN A 293 -5.69 -15.56 -18.84
CA ASN A 293 -4.64 -15.15 -19.80
C ASN A 293 -4.93 -13.81 -20.50
N GLY A 294 -3.92 -12.97 -20.65
CA GLY A 294 -4.10 -11.69 -21.36
C GLY A 294 -2.92 -10.75 -21.31
N LEU A 295 -3.12 -9.63 -22.00
CA LEU A 295 -2.18 -8.52 -22.11
C LEU A 295 -2.83 -7.24 -21.62
N ASN A 296 -2.14 -6.49 -20.74
CA ASN A 296 -2.51 -5.12 -20.40
C ASN A 296 -1.28 -4.23 -20.57
N ALA A 297 -1.47 -3.10 -21.21
CA ALA A 297 -0.42 -2.11 -21.43
C ALA A 297 -1.01 -0.70 -21.36
N GLY A 298 -0.21 0.26 -20.97
CA GLY A 298 -0.66 1.66 -20.98
C GLY A 298 0.50 2.63 -20.91
N ILE A 299 0.15 3.87 -21.23
CA ILE A 299 1.05 5.01 -21.18
C ILE A 299 0.28 6.19 -20.59
N GLU A 300 0.93 6.96 -19.74
CA GLU A 300 0.47 8.26 -19.27
C GLU A 300 1.64 9.25 -19.38
N ALA A 301 1.37 10.41 -19.94
CA ALA A 301 2.32 11.51 -20.02
C ALA A 301 1.61 12.79 -19.59
N ARG A 302 2.28 13.59 -18.76
CA ARG A 302 1.81 14.93 -18.38
C ARG A 302 3.00 15.88 -18.29
N THR A 303 2.87 17.04 -18.92
CA THR A 303 3.95 18.01 -18.97
C THR A 303 3.43 19.44 -18.82
N ALA A 304 4.23 20.29 -18.17
CA ALA A 304 3.99 21.73 -18.13
C ALA A 304 4.63 22.41 -19.35
N PHE A 305 4.02 23.51 -19.80
CA PHE A 305 4.56 24.34 -20.87
C PHE A 305 5.33 25.56 -20.37
N THR A 306 5.16 25.90 -19.11
CA THR A 306 5.71 27.12 -18.51
C THR A 306 6.96 26.88 -17.68
N THR A 307 7.24 25.65 -17.33
CA THR A 307 8.38 25.25 -16.51
C THR A 307 8.80 23.80 -16.82
N GLY A 308 10.00 23.40 -16.40
CA GLY A 308 10.46 22.04 -16.50
C GLY A 308 9.74 21.11 -15.53
N PHE A 309 8.61 20.56 -15.97
CA PHE A 309 7.80 19.61 -15.21
C PHE A 309 7.27 18.55 -16.16
N THR A 310 7.61 17.29 -15.95
CA THR A 310 6.97 16.16 -16.60
C THR A 310 6.93 14.96 -15.69
N ASP A 311 5.86 14.15 -15.82
CA ASP A 311 5.75 12.81 -15.26
C ASP A 311 5.22 11.87 -16.34
N ASP A 312 6.00 10.85 -16.66
CA ASP A 312 5.69 9.88 -17.69
C ASP A 312 5.71 8.48 -17.08
N GLU A 313 4.72 7.68 -17.45
CA GLU A 313 4.60 6.30 -16.99
C GLU A 313 4.22 5.39 -18.14
N ALA A 314 4.86 4.24 -18.24
CA ALA A 314 4.50 3.18 -19.16
C ALA A 314 4.49 1.84 -18.46
N TYR A 315 3.55 0.97 -18.80
CA TYR A 315 3.48 -0.38 -18.24
C TYR A 315 3.05 -1.42 -19.27
N PHE A 316 3.50 -2.64 -19.03
CA PHE A 316 3.19 -3.81 -19.83
C PHE A 316 3.05 -5.03 -18.90
N ASN A 317 1.93 -5.74 -18.95
CA ASN A 317 1.66 -6.93 -18.16
C ASN A 317 1.18 -8.05 -19.08
N TYR A 318 1.89 -9.16 -19.11
CA TYR A 318 1.51 -10.36 -19.85
C TYR A 318 1.29 -11.53 -18.90
N THR A 319 0.16 -12.20 -19.05
CA THR A 319 -0.24 -13.35 -18.23
C THR A 319 -0.54 -14.54 -19.11
N SER A 320 0.04 -15.69 -18.80
CA SER A 320 -0.20 -16.96 -19.47
C SER A 320 -0.19 -18.11 -18.46
N GLY A 321 -1.33 -18.80 -18.28
CA GLY A 321 -1.48 -19.83 -17.28
C GLY A 321 -1.15 -19.33 -15.87
N ASN A 322 -0.17 -19.98 -15.24
CA ASN A 322 0.30 -19.64 -13.90
C ASN A 322 1.41 -18.57 -13.88
N HIS A 323 1.82 -18.06 -15.02
CA HIS A 323 2.95 -17.16 -15.18
C HIS A 323 2.51 -15.75 -15.53
N GLN A 324 3.14 -14.75 -14.95
CA GLN A 324 2.95 -13.33 -15.27
C GLN A 324 4.30 -12.64 -15.35
N LEU A 325 4.51 -11.88 -16.42
CA LEU A 325 5.59 -10.93 -16.58
C LEU A 325 5.00 -9.51 -16.59
N ALA A 326 5.51 -8.64 -15.72
CA ALA A 326 5.15 -7.24 -15.69
C ALA A 326 6.41 -6.38 -15.82
N LEU A 327 6.34 -5.39 -16.70
CA LEU A 327 7.36 -4.37 -16.92
C LEU A 327 6.72 -3.01 -16.71
N SER A 328 7.37 -2.12 -16.01
CA SER A 328 6.93 -0.73 -15.93
C SER A 328 8.11 0.22 -15.85
N TYR A 329 7.89 1.46 -16.27
CA TYR A 329 8.85 2.54 -16.18
C TYR A 329 8.15 3.83 -15.77
N THR A 330 8.68 4.48 -14.75
CA THR A 330 8.25 5.79 -14.30
C THR A 330 9.40 6.77 -14.45
N PHE A 331 9.13 7.90 -15.07
CA PHE A 331 10.05 9.02 -15.22
C PHE A 331 9.41 10.28 -14.65
N SER A 332 10.17 11.04 -13.86
CA SER A 332 9.78 12.37 -13.41
C SER A 332 10.93 13.34 -13.59
N LEU A 333 10.65 14.54 -14.06
CA LEU A 333 11.58 15.64 -14.16
C LEU A 333 10.97 16.89 -13.53
N ARG A 334 11.79 17.58 -12.76
CA ARG A 334 11.51 18.94 -12.26
C ARG A 334 12.71 19.82 -12.54
N GLU A 335 12.45 21.02 -13.06
CA GLU A 335 13.45 22.01 -13.33
C GLU A 335 12.87 23.39 -13.06
N TYR A 336 13.24 23.98 -11.94
CA TYR A 336 12.73 25.26 -11.46
C TYR A 336 13.84 26.29 -11.47
N THR A 337 13.56 27.47 -12.06
CA THR A 337 14.53 28.54 -12.23
C THR A 337 14.26 29.75 -11.35
N LYS A 338 13.09 29.81 -10.72
CA LYS A 338 12.62 30.98 -9.92
C LYS A 338 12.18 30.55 -8.54
N ARG A 339 13.06 29.81 -7.80
CA ARG A 339 12.86 29.58 -6.39
C ARG A 339 13.54 30.68 -5.59
N TYR A 340 12.83 31.27 -4.66
CA TYR A 340 13.31 32.33 -3.79
C TYR A 340 13.17 31.90 -2.35
N SER A 341 14.15 32.29 -1.52
CA SER A 341 14.07 32.08 -0.08
C SER A 341 14.63 33.29 0.69
N GLU A 342 14.02 33.54 1.83
CA GLU A 342 14.46 34.54 2.80
C GLU A 342 14.73 33.81 4.13
N HIS A 343 15.91 34.01 4.66
CA HIS A 343 16.34 33.43 5.94
C HIS A 343 16.85 34.56 6.83
N GLU A 344 16.34 34.62 8.02
CA GLU A 344 16.82 35.54 9.06
C GLU A 344 17.20 34.70 10.29
N TYR A 345 18.38 34.98 10.83
CA TYR A 345 18.90 34.38 12.04
C TYR A 345 19.34 35.47 13.00
N ASN A 346 18.88 35.37 14.25
CA ASN A 346 19.30 36.25 15.34
C ASN A 346 19.90 35.39 16.46
N TYR A 347 21.13 35.67 16.84
CA TYR A 347 21.87 34.86 17.82
C TYR A 347 22.93 35.71 18.54
N LEU A 348 23.43 35.18 19.66
CA LEU A 348 24.56 35.71 20.37
C LEU A 348 25.79 34.83 20.03
N LEU A 349 26.86 35.46 19.53
CA LEU A 349 28.16 34.79 19.33
C LEU A 349 29.20 35.59 20.08
N ASP A 350 29.97 34.96 21.00
CA ASP A 350 30.93 35.59 21.89
C ASP A 350 30.35 36.81 22.64
N GLY A 351 29.07 36.70 23.04
CA GLY A 351 28.32 37.77 23.72
C GLY A 351 27.88 38.93 22.83
N GLN A 352 28.16 38.87 21.53
CA GLN A 352 27.77 39.90 20.57
C GLN A 352 26.44 39.51 19.85
N PRO A 353 25.39 40.35 19.95
CA PRO A 353 24.18 40.10 19.20
C PRO A 353 24.44 40.23 17.67
N THR A 354 24.11 39.20 16.95
CA THR A 354 24.31 39.12 15.50
C THR A 354 22.98 38.85 14.83
N ARG A 355 22.62 39.67 13.85
CA ARG A 355 21.50 39.43 12.93
C ARG A 355 22.08 39.08 11.56
N TYR A 356 21.82 37.88 11.08
CA TYR A 356 22.18 37.45 9.74
C TYR A 356 20.91 37.35 8.89
N TYR A 357 20.83 38.10 7.79
CA TYR A 357 19.75 38.07 6.82
C TYR A 357 20.30 37.65 5.46
N ARG A 358 19.66 36.64 4.85
CA ARG A 358 20.01 36.16 3.51
C ARG A 358 18.76 36.10 2.63
N LYS A 359 18.82 36.74 1.46
CA LYS A 359 17.84 36.59 0.39
C LYS A 359 18.50 35.82 -0.74
N MET A 360 17.93 34.66 -1.09
CA MET A 360 18.49 33.76 -2.08
C MET A 360 17.55 33.57 -3.26
N HIS A 361 18.12 33.49 -4.46
CA HIS A 361 17.49 33.05 -5.67
C HIS A 361 18.25 31.85 -6.18
N ASP A 362 17.59 30.72 -6.37
CA ASP A 362 18.20 29.49 -6.79
C ASP A 362 17.43 28.80 -7.92
N LYS A 363 18.19 28.04 -8.71
CA LYS A 363 17.72 27.13 -9.74
C LYS A 363 17.93 25.71 -9.22
N PHE A 364 16.87 24.91 -9.18
CA PHE A 364 17.01 23.50 -8.77
C PHE A 364 16.21 22.59 -9.65
N GLY A 365 16.71 21.38 -9.82
CA GLY A 365 16.04 20.35 -10.57
C GLY A 365 16.41 18.96 -10.11
N TYR A 366 15.59 18.00 -10.50
CA TYR A 366 15.84 16.58 -10.27
C TYR A 366 15.18 15.72 -11.33
N THR A 367 15.77 14.54 -11.54
CA THR A 367 15.15 13.47 -12.31
C THR A 367 14.98 12.25 -11.43
N TRP A 368 13.90 11.53 -11.64
CA TRP A 368 13.59 10.25 -11.02
C TRP A 368 13.32 9.22 -12.11
N ASN A 369 14.01 8.07 -12.07
CA ASN A 369 13.90 7.01 -13.05
C ASN A 369 13.71 5.67 -12.32
N GLU A 370 12.57 5.04 -12.50
CA GLU A 370 12.22 3.79 -11.81
C GLU A 370 11.69 2.75 -12.80
N PRO A 371 12.57 1.96 -13.45
CA PRO A 371 12.16 0.75 -14.14
C PRO A 371 11.86 -0.37 -13.13
N VAL A 372 10.83 -1.17 -13.41
CA VAL A 372 10.45 -2.34 -12.61
C VAL A 372 10.29 -3.54 -13.52
N ILE A 373 10.92 -4.64 -13.15
CA ILE A 373 10.76 -5.95 -13.77
C ILE A 373 10.20 -6.90 -12.72
N LYS A 374 9.04 -7.49 -12.99
CA LYS A 374 8.35 -8.37 -12.07
C LYS A 374 7.93 -9.66 -12.76
N TYR A 375 8.38 -10.77 -12.23
CA TYR A 375 7.94 -12.09 -12.64
C TYR A 375 7.18 -12.75 -11.50
N THR A 376 6.09 -13.40 -11.84
CA THR A 376 5.24 -14.11 -10.89
C THR A 376 4.84 -15.47 -11.41
N TYR A 377 5.02 -16.49 -10.58
CA TYR A 377 4.42 -17.82 -10.73
C TYR A 377 3.38 -18.03 -9.63
N ASN A 378 2.16 -18.42 -10.00
CA ASN A 378 1.10 -18.64 -9.03
C ASN A 378 0.28 -19.89 -9.37
N LYS A 379 0.50 -20.96 -8.63
CA LYS A 379 -0.41 -22.12 -8.60
C LYS A 379 -1.42 -21.91 -7.47
N PRO A 380 -2.70 -21.62 -7.77
CA PRO A 380 -3.71 -21.33 -6.75
C PRO A 380 -3.77 -22.38 -5.65
N ASP A 381 -4.00 -21.93 -4.42
CA ASP A 381 -4.12 -22.73 -3.18
C ASP A 381 -2.92 -23.67 -2.87
N ASN A 382 -1.80 -23.53 -3.58
CA ASN A 382 -0.60 -24.29 -3.38
C ASN A 382 0.61 -23.39 -3.11
N ILE A 383 1.16 -22.75 -4.16
CA ILE A 383 2.38 -21.95 -4.05
C ILE A 383 2.31 -20.72 -4.96
N ALA A 384 2.77 -19.60 -4.45
CA ALA A 384 3.07 -18.43 -5.24
C ALA A 384 4.52 -17.99 -5.03
N VAL A 385 5.20 -17.66 -6.13
CA VAL A 385 6.56 -17.09 -6.12
C VAL A 385 6.54 -15.81 -6.92
N GLN A 386 7.13 -14.75 -6.39
CA GLN A 386 7.28 -13.49 -7.10
C GLN A 386 8.71 -12.98 -6.95
N VAL A 387 9.30 -12.56 -8.07
CA VAL A 387 10.61 -11.89 -8.11
C VAL A 387 10.39 -10.50 -8.69
N VAL A 388 10.89 -9.48 -7.99
CA VAL A 388 10.79 -8.08 -8.41
C VAL A 388 12.18 -7.46 -8.39
N ALA A 389 12.61 -6.91 -9.50
CA ALA A 389 13.81 -6.10 -9.61
C ALA A 389 13.43 -4.64 -9.90
N THR A 390 13.93 -3.74 -9.08
CA THR A 390 13.68 -2.30 -9.19
C THR A 390 15.01 -1.55 -9.12
N PRO A 391 15.76 -1.40 -10.21
CA PRO A 391 16.84 -0.43 -10.27
C PRO A 391 16.24 0.98 -10.38
N HIS A 392 16.73 1.93 -9.59
CA HIS A 392 16.36 3.34 -9.76
C HIS A 392 17.59 4.20 -9.89
N PHE A 393 17.44 5.33 -10.61
CA PHE A 393 18.52 6.27 -10.88
C PHE A 393 17.97 7.69 -10.71
N ASP A 394 18.60 8.47 -9.85
CA ASP A 394 18.15 9.81 -9.56
C ASP A 394 19.28 10.81 -9.71
N THR A 395 18.93 12.00 -10.14
CA THR A 395 19.84 13.14 -10.13
C THR A 395 19.18 14.32 -9.45
N PHE A 396 19.96 15.11 -8.76
CA PHE A 396 19.52 16.38 -8.18
C PHE A 396 20.59 17.43 -8.42
N HIS A 397 20.18 18.67 -8.68
CA HIS A 397 21.05 19.82 -8.71
C HIS A 397 20.38 21.06 -8.13
N ASN A 398 21.20 21.94 -7.56
CA ASN A 398 20.78 23.23 -7.06
C ASN A 398 21.92 24.23 -7.23
N ASP A 399 21.63 25.41 -7.80
CA ASP A 399 22.55 26.53 -7.96
C ASP A 399 21.90 27.82 -7.43
N GLY A 400 22.46 28.39 -6.39
CA GLY A 400 21.90 29.56 -5.72
C GLY A 400 22.88 30.74 -5.68
N LYS A 401 22.29 31.94 -5.73
CA LYS A 401 22.95 33.20 -5.48
C LYS A 401 22.23 33.94 -4.39
N SER A 402 22.94 34.60 -3.50
CA SER A 402 22.28 35.27 -2.36
C SER A 402 22.91 36.61 -2.02
N ASP A 403 22.05 37.56 -1.66
CA ASP A 403 22.44 38.79 -1.00
C ASP A 403 22.40 38.57 0.51
N ILE A 404 23.45 38.98 1.20
CA ILE A 404 23.64 38.74 2.62
C ILE A 404 23.84 40.06 3.34
N ASN A 405 23.16 40.27 4.46
CA ASN A 405 23.35 41.37 5.36
C ASN A 405 23.61 40.83 6.77
N ILE A 406 24.77 41.12 7.32
CA ILE A 406 25.11 40.79 8.71
C ILE A 406 25.20 42.09 9.49
N HIS A 407 24.38 42.18 10.51
CA HIS A 407 24.39 43.32 11.44
C HIS A 407 24.82 42.81 12.82
N SER A 408 25.89 43.41 13.33
CA SER A 408 26.41 43.14 14.68
C SER A 408 26.69 44.48 15.42
N ALA A 409 26.93 44.40 16.72
CA ALA A 409 27.24 45.60 17.49
C ALA A 409 28.57 46.29 17.05
N VAL A 410 29.39 45.60 16.27
CA VAL A 410 30.70 46.06 15.85
C VAL A 410 30.75 46.46 14.38
N ASN A 411 30.05 45.75 13.50
CA ASN A 411 30.13 45.94 12.06
C ASN A 411 28.82 45.61 11.35
N ASP A 412 28.55 46.35 10.26
CA ASP A 412 27.53 46.05 9.25
C ASP A 412 28.25 45.49 7.99
N ILE A 413 27.99 44.24 7.65
CA ILE A 413 28.59 43.62 6.49
C ILE A 413 27.52 43.37 5.42
N LYS A 414 27.80 43.78 4.21
CA LYS A 414 27.04 43.38 3.01
C LYS A 414 27.86 42.34 2.28
N GLY A 415 27.29 41.17 2.13
CA GLY A 415 27.93 40.01 1.50
C GLY A 415 27.16 39.52 0.27
N TYR A 416 27.85 38.72 -0.50
CA TYR A 416 27.31 37.94 -1.58
C TYR A 416 27.64 36.46 -1.40
N GLY A 417 26.69 35.58 -1.65
CA GLY A 417 26.91 34.13 -1.54
C GLY A 417 26.56 33.38 -2.79
N THR A 418 27.30 32.29 -3.02
CA THR A 418 26.98 31.27 -4.03
C THR A 418 26.84 29.91 -3.37
N MET A 419 25.90 29.13 -3.85
CA MET A 419 25.66 27.76 -3.41
C MET A 419 25.48 26.86 -4.62
N SER A 420 26.11 25.70 -4.61
CA SER A 420 25.84 24.64 -5.58
C SER A 420 25.76 23.28 -4.92
N SER A 421 24.89 22.41 -5.41
CA SER A 421 24.80 21.00 -5.00
C SER A 421 24.50 20.13 -6.22
N ARG A 422 25.15 18.98 -6.28
CA ARG A 422 24.97 17.97 -7.33
C ARG A 422 24.95 16.61 -6.70
N GLU A 423 23.83 15.90 -6.87
CA GLU A 423 23.69 14.56 -6.35
C GLU A 423 23.34 13.57 -7.48
N ARG A 424 23.89 12.38 -7.40
CA ARG A 424 23.57 11.24 -8.27
C ARG A 424 23.48 9.99 -7.43
N SER A 425 22.36 9.30 -7.56
CA SER A 425 22.12 8.04 -6.84
C SER A 425 21.77 6.90 -7.79
N PHE A 426 22.16 5.70 -7.39
CA PHE A 426 21.81 4.43 -8.02
C PHE A 426 21.45 3.42 -6.93
N GLY A 427 20.25 2.88 -6.99
CA GLY A 427 19.70 2.03 -5.94
C GLY A 427 18.97 0.79 -6.46
N PRO A 428 19.67 -0.28 -6.91
CA PRO A 428 19.01 -1.53 -7.27
C PRO A 428 18.47 -2.26 -6.05
N ASN A 429 17.25 -2.76 -6.19
CA ASN A 429 16.57 -3.61 -5.23
C ASN A 429 16.11 -4.91 -5.91
N LEU A 430 16.34 -6.05 -5.24
CA LEU A 430 15.83 -7.35 -5.64
C LEU A 430 14.99 -7.93 -4.50
N ASN A 431 13.73 -8.24 -4.77
CA ASN A 431 12.83 -8.86 -3.82
C ASN A 431 12.36 -10.23 -4.33
N VAL A 432 12.44 -11.26 -3.48
CA VAL A 432 11.92 -12.61 -3.73
C VAL A 432 10.90 -12.94 -2.66
N TYR A 433 9.66 -13.16 -3.08
CA TYR A 433 8.57 -13.55 -2.20
C TYR A 433 8.07 -14.95 -2.54
N ILE A 434 7.85 -15.75 -1.50
CA ILE A 434 7.32 -17.12 -1.60
C ILE A 434 6.16 -17.24 -0.61
N GLN A 435 5.02 -17.71 -1.09
CA GLN A 435 3.88 -18.07 -0.26
C GLN A 435 3.54 -19.54 -0.48
N LYS A 436 3.45 -20.33 0.58
CA LYS A 436 2.99 -21.71 0.56
C LYS A 436 1.68 -21.85 1.34
N THR A 437 0.63 -22.29 0.66
CA THR A 437 -0.62 -22.67 1.31
C THR A 437 -0.48 -24.12 1.80
N LEU A 438 -0.80 -24.33 3.07
CA LEU A 438 -0.78 -25.61 3.74
C LEU A 438 -2.21 -26.04 4.11
N PRO A 439 -2.48 -27.32 4.35
CA PRO A 439 -3.82 -27.81 4.72
C PRO A 439 -4.41 -27.10 5.94
N LYS A 440 -5.72 -27.18 6.10
CA LYS A 440 -6.47 -26.69 7.28
C LYS A 440 -6.29 -25.18 7.55
N GLY A 441 -6.21 -24.34 6.49
CA GLY A 441 -6.18 -22.87 6.60
C GLY A 441 -4.87 -22.31 7.14
N GLN A 442 -3.77 -22.97 6.87
CA GLN A 442 -2.43 -22.51 7.23
C GLN A 442 -1.74 -21.88 6.02
N VAL A 443 -0.91 -20.88 6.25
CA VAL A 443 -0.11 -20.20 5.22
C VAL A 443 1.26 -19.89 5.78
N LEU A 444 2.29 -20.20 5.01
CA LEU A 444 3.68 -19.80 5.26
C LEU A 444 4.09 -18.78 4.20
N ASP A 445 4.59 -17.66 4.63
CA ASP A 445 5.10 -16.58 3.79
C ASP A 445 6.60 -16.38 4.07
N ILE A 446 7.40 -16.23 3.02
CA ILE A 446 8.84 -15.92 3.09
C ILE A 446 9.08 -14.72 2.18
N ASP A 447 9.81 -13.72 2.65
CA ASP A 447 10.16 -12.51 1.89
C ASP A 447 11.64 -12.20 2.07
N LEU A 448 12.39 -12.13 0.97
CA LEU A 448 13.83 -11.87 0.95
C LEU A 448 14.08 -10.64 0.10
N VAL A 449 14.75 -9.63 0.66
CA VAL A 449 15.07 -8.38 -0.03
C VAL A 449 16.56 -8.11 0.06
N GLY A 450 17.20 -7.91 -1.09
CA GLY A 450 18.56 -7.40 -1.19
C GLY A 450 18.56 -6.01 -1.82
N THR A 451 19.23 -5.04 -1.19
CA THR A 451 19.32 -3.67 -1.69
C THR A 451 20.79 -3.24 -1.69
N TYR A 452 21.22 -2.61 -2.76
CA TYR A 452 22.43 -1.81 -2.84
C TYR A 452 22.06 -0.36 -3.10
N TYR A 453 22.74 0.57 -2.51
CA TYR A 453 22.55 1.99 -2.74
C TYR A 453 23.91 2.68 -2.82
N HIS A 454 24.11 3.41 -3.91
CA HIS A 454 25.29 4.23 -4.17
C HIS A 454 24.89 5.68 -4.41
N ASN A 455 25.49 6.59 -3.64
CA ASN A 455 25.24 8.02 -3.78
C ASN A 455 26.56 8.78 -3.86
N LYS A 456 26.58 9.80 -4.72
CA LYS A 456 27.63 10.82 -4.81
C LYS A 456 26.97 12.19 -4.70
N ASP A 457 27.39 12.95 -3.74
CA ASP A 457 26.98 14.35 -3.52
C ASP A 457 28.23 15.25 -3.51
N ALA A 458 28.16 16.35 -4.25
CA ALA A 458 29.13 17.42 -4.23
C ALA A 458 28.41 18.73 -3.91
N SER A 459 28.75 19.34 -2.78
CA SER A 459 28.15 20.57 -2.30
C SER A 459 29.19 21.66 -2.08
N LYS A 460 28.82 22.90 -2.34
CA LYS A 460 29.65 24.08 -2.17
C LYS A 460 28.81 25.25 -1.69
N ASN A 461 29.28 25.97 -0.65
CA ASN A 461 28.65 27.16 -0.12
C ASN A 461 29.77 28.17 0.20
N GLU A 462 29.79 29.28 -0.51
CA GLU A 462 30.75 30.35 -0.35
C GLU A 462 30.07 31.68 -0.12
N GLN A 463 30.57 32.46 0.82
CA GLN A 463 30.06 33.80 1.11
C GLN A 463 31.23 34.76 1.25
N THR A 464 31.11 35.94 0.66
CA THR A 464 32.18 36.93 0.58
C THR A 464 31.66 38.31 0.99
N ASP A 465 32.44 39.04 1.77
CA ASP A 465 32.21 40.44 2.08
C ASP A 465 32.42 41.30 0.82
N LEU A 466 31.44 42.07 0.42
CA LEU A 466 31.50 42.95 -0.76
C LEU A 466 32.42 44.17 -0.58
N ALA A 467 32.73 44.56 0.67
CA ALA A 467 33.56 45.72 0.93
C ALA A 467 35.05 45.45 0.71
N ASN A 468 35.52 44.24 1.07
CA ASN A 468 36.96 43.94 1.11
C ASN A 468 37.31 42.62 0.42
N GLY A 469 36.31 41.84 -0.07
CA GLY A 469 36.55 40.54 -0.69
C GLY A 469 36.92 39.41 0.25
N SER A 470 36.87 39.61 1.58
CA SER A 470 37.21 38.57 2.55
C SER A 470 36.14 37.47 2.59
N SER A 471 36.55 36.24 2.82
CA SER A 471 35.66 35.11 2.99
C SER A 471 34.90 35.19 4.32
N LEU A 472 33.58 35.20 4.26
CA LEU A 472 32.69 35.13 5.42
C LEU A 472 32.35 33.67 5.77
N LEU A 473 32.31 32.82 4.77
CA LEU A 473 32.06 31.38 4.88
C LEU A 473 32.60 30.69 3.63
N SER A 474 33.29 29.58 3.86
CA SER A 474 33.70 28.70 2.76
C SER A 474 33.51 27.24 3.23
N ASP A 475 32.61 26.52 2.57
CA ASP A 475 32.34 25.12 2.85
C ASP A 475 32.12 24.38 1.53
N ALA A 476 32.94 23.36 1.29
CA ALA A 476 32.77 22.51 0.12
C ALA A 476 33.09 21.06 0.48
N GLN A 477 32.17 20.19 0.18
CA GLN A 477 32.23 18.78 0.52
C GLN A 477 31.92 17.89 -0.68
N ASN A 478 32.71 16.83 -0.83
CA ASN A 478 32.39 15.71 -1.71
C ASN A 478 32.08 14.49 -0.83
N LYS A 479 30.89 13.95 -0.99
CA LYS A 479 30.43 12.78 -0.25
C LYS A 479 30.22 11.61 -1.19
N LYS A 480 30.70 10.45 -0.81
CA LYS A 480 30.45 9.18 -1.47
C LYS A 480 29.91 8.20 -0.45
N ASN A 481 28.74 7.62 -0.72
CA ASN A 481 28.09 6.67 0.20
C ASN A 481 27.76 5.38 -0.53
N ASP A 482 28.09 4.25 0.07
CA ASP A 482 27.74 2.90 -0.37
C ASP A 482 27.00 2.19 0.76
N LYS A 483 25.78 1.68 0.49
CA LYS A 483 24.99 0.92 1.45
C LYS A 483 24.57 -0.42 0.87
N TYR A 484 24.72 -1.46 1.68
CA TYR A 484 24.20 -2.81 1.43
C TYR A 484 23.17 -3.16 2.50
N SER A 485 22.06 -3.73 2.10
CA SER A 485 21.02 -4.15 3.01
C SER A 485 20.45 -5.50 2.61
N PHE A 486 20.13 -6.31 3.60
CA PHE A 486 19.43 -7.57 3.43
C PHE A 486 18.32 -7.68 4.47
N ILE A 487 17.10 -8.03 4.02
CA ILE A 487 15.95 -8.30 4.86
C ILE A 487 15.45 -9.71 4.58
N GLY A 488 15.26 -10.50 5.63
CA GLY A 488 14.62 -11.81 5.55
C GLY A 488 13.45 -11.87 6.52
N GLU A 489 12.27 -12.21 6.03
CA GLU A 489 11.08 -12.38 6.85
C GLU A 489 10.42 -13.74 6.62
N VAL A 490 10.01 -14.38 7.72
CA VAL A 490 9.21 -15.60 7.70
C VAL A 490 7.98 -15.35 8.55
N ALA A 491 6.79 -15.61 8.00
CA ALA A 491 5.53 -15.46 8.72
C ALA A 491 4.63 -16.70 8.53
N TYR A 492 4.07 -17.15 9.63
CA TYR A 492 3.08 -18.22 9.67
C TYR A 492 1.73 -17.69 10.08
N THR A 493 0.68 -18.03 9.35
CA THR A 493 -0.70 -17.66 9.67
C THR A 493 -1.57 -18.90 9.73
N LYS A 494 -2.29 -19.07 10.82
CA LYS A 494 -3.35 -20.07 11.00
C LYS A 494 -4.69 -19.39 11.03
N LYS A 495 -5.62 -19.82 10.19
CA LYS A 495 -7.02 -19.33 10.18
C LYS A 495 -7.96 -20.39 10.73
N TRP A 496 -8.91 -19.97 11.56
CA TRP A 496 -10.08 -20.71 12.00
C TRP A 496 -11.36 -20.01 11.50
N LYS A 497 -12.52 -20.57 11.74
CA LYS A 497 -13.81 -20.00 11.25
C LYS A 497 -14.05 -18.56 11.73
N LYS A 498 -13.67 -18.22 12.97
CA LYS A 498 -13.96 -16.90 13.59
C LYS A 498 -12.71 -16.20 14.12
N SER A 499 -11.54 -16.73 13.87
CA SER A 499 -10.29 -16.16 14.39
C SER A 499 -9.11 -16.50 13.52
N SER A 500 -8.01 -15.76 13.70
CA SER A 500 -6.71 -16.08 13.07
C SER A 500 -5.56 -15.72 14.01
N LEU A 501 -4.49 -16.50 13.95
CA LEU A 501 -3.22 -16.23 14.61
C LEU A 501 -2.14 -16.06 13.54
N SER A 502 -1.35 -15.00 13.66
CA SER A 502 -0.17 -14.78 12.84
C SER A 502 1.06 -14.66 13.74
N LEU A 503 2.13 -15.36 13.40
CA LEU A 503 3.43 -15.32 14.05
C LEU A 503 4.47 -15.01 12.99
N GLY A 504 5.48 -14.21 13.31
CA GLY A 504 6.53 -13.92 12.34
C GLY A 504 7.84 -13.43 12.97
N TYR A 505 8.87 -13.57 12.16
CA TYR A 505 10.21 -13.06 12.44
C TYR A 505 10.72 -12.33 11.20
N ARG A 506 11.29 -11.13 11.40
CA ARG A 506 11.97 -10.34 10.37
C ARG A 506 13.36 -9.93 10.87
N GLY A 507 14.37 -10.44 10.20
CA GLY A 507 15.76 -10.02 10.36
C GLY A 507 16.11 -8.96 9.31
N THR A 508 16.74 -7.86 9.72
CA THR A 508 17.26 -6.83 8.82
C THR A 508 18.73 -6.60 9.16
N PHE A 509 19.57 -6.66 8.15
CA PHE A 509 20.97 -6.28 8.21
C PHE A 509 21.21 -5.14 7.24
N GLY A 510 21.89 -4.09 7.67
CA GLY A 510 22.34 -2.97 6.84
C GLY A 510 23.75 -2.56 7.21
N ARG A 511 24.58 -2.31 6.21
CA ARG A 511 25.92 -1.71 6.37
C ARG A 511 26.05 -0.55 5.40
N SER A 512 26.48 0.59 5.94
CA SER A 512 26.76 1.81 5.17
C SER A 512 28.17 2.26 5.43
N THR A 513 28.85 2.68 4.36
CA THR A 513 30.17 3.32 4.41
C THR A 513 30.10 4.63 3.64
N ALA A 514 30.62 5.71 4.23
CA ALA A 514 30.65 7.00 3.58
C ALA A 514 32.04 7.61 3.72
N THR A 515 32.53 8.21 2.64
CA THR A 515 33.72 9.04 2.61
C THR A 515 33.29 10.48 2.36
N ILE A 516 33.70 11.39 3.23
CA ILE A 516 33.41 12.81 3.14
C ILE A 516 34.74 13.55 3.04
N SER A 517 35.00 14.16 1.90
CA SER A 517 36.19 14.97 1.67
C SER A 517 35.84 16.45 1.76
N ASN A 518 36.47 17.15 2.70
CA ASN A 518 36.29 18.57 2.94
C ASN A 518 37.28 19.36 2.11
N VAL A 519 36.78 20.02 1.03
CA VAL A 519 37.65 20.63 0.01
C VAL A 519 38.06 22.06 0.38
N LEU A 520 37.19 22.81 1.06
CA LEU A 520 37.40 24.24 1.35
C LEU A 520 37.23 24.61 2.85
N SER A 521 37.03 23.65 3.71
CA SER A 521 36.82 23.90 5.15
C SER A 521 38.04 23.44 5.98
N ASP A 522 38.21 24.03 7.15
CA ASP A 522 39.26 23.61 8.13
C ASP A 522 38.98 22.22 8.77
N TYR A 523 37.91 21.51 8.31
CA TYR A 523 37.59 20.18 8.79
C TYR A 523 38.44 19.12 8.08
N GLN A 524 38.85 18.08 8.84
CA GLN A 524 39.51 16.93 8.24
C GLN A 524 38.51 16.08 7.43
N ASP A 525 39.01 15.38 6.43
CA ASP A 525 38.28 14.32 5.76
C ASP A 525 37.79 13.28 6.78
N TYR A 526 36.60 12.76 6.53
CA TYR A 526 35.92 11.90 7.49
C TYR A 526 35.43 10.63 6.81
N GLU A 527 35.78 9.49 7.39
CA GLU A 527 35.25 8.20 7.00
C GLU A 527 34.25 7.71 8.04
N TYR A 528 33.07 7.35 7.60
CA TYR A 528 32.01 6.84 8.43
C TYR A 528 31.62 5.44 8.02
N SER A 529 31.54 4.52 8.99
CA SER A 529 31.01 3.18 8.81
C SER A 529 29.95 2.91 9.86
N SER A 530 28.81 2.37 9.42
CA SER A 530 27.73 1.98 10.32
C SER A 530 27.19 0.63 9.90
N ALA A 531 26.92 -0.24 10.87
CA ALA A 531 26.20 -1.49 10.69
C ALA A 531 24.97 -1.50 11.61
N SER A 532 23.84 -1.93 11.10
CA SER A 532 22.58 -2.03 11.84
C SER A 532 21.98 -3.42 11.70
N TYR A 533 21.61 -4.02 12.82
CA TYR A 533 20.90 -5.30 12.90
C TYR A 533 19.56 -5.08 13.61
N LYS A 534 18.47 -5.50 12.98
CA LYS A 534 17.14 -5.41 13.58
C LYS A 534 16.52 -6.80 13.53
N ASN A 535 16.18 -7.34 14.70
CA ASN A 535 15.52 -8.63 14.85
C ASN A 535 14.11 -8.37 15.40
N TYR A 536 13.10 -8.46 14.57
CA TYR A 536 11.72 -8.18 14.92
C TYR A 536 10.91 -9.47 15.00
N PHE A 537 10.36 -9.77 16.16
CA PHE A 537 9.46 -10.86 16.45
C PHE A 537 8.06 -10.30 16.64
N TYR A 538 7.05 -10.92 16.08
CA TYR A 538 5.67 -10.47 16.26
C TYR A 538 4.68 -11.63 16.34
N ALA A 539 3.60 -11.38 17.10
CA ALA A 539 2.43 -12.23 17.20
C ALA A 539 1.17 -11.36 17.14
N GLU A 540 0.15 -11.84 16.43
CA GLU A 540 -1.13 -11.14 16.31
C GLU A 540 -2.27 -12.13 16.26
N TYR A 541 -3.29 -11.92 17.12
CA TYR A 541 -4.51 -12.69 17.17
C TYR A 541 -5.72 -11.80 16.87
N ILE A 542 -6.57 -12.23 15.96
CA ILE A 542 -7.81 -11.57 15.57
C ILE A 542 -8.97 -12.52 15.91
N GLY A 543 -10.00 -12.02 16.58
CA GLY A 543 -11.16 -12.81 16.97
C GLY A 543 -12.42 -11.98 17.07
N SER A 544 -13.57 -12.67 17.32
CA SER A 544 -14.86 -12.02 17.56
C SER A 544 -15.55 -12.59 18.78
N LEU A 545 -16.15 -11.70 19.57
CA LEU A 545 -17.03 -12.04 20.69
C LEU A 545 -18.48 -11.75 20.25
N GLY A 546 -19.22 -12.82 19.98
CA GLY A 546 -20.56 -12.71 19.41
C GLY A 546 -20.55 -12.14 17.98
N GLN A 547 -21.60 -11.37 17.64
CA GLN A 547 -21.76 -10.75 16.33
C GLN A 547 -21.39 -9.25 16.30
N LYS A 548 -21.26 -8.62 17.47
CA LYS A 548 -21.11 -7.16 17.60
C LYS A 548 -19.69 -6.70 17.90
N LEU A 549 -18.94 -7.44 18.73
CA LEU A 549 -17.61 -7.04 19.16
C LEU A 549 -16.54 -7.89 18.46
N THR A 550 -15.63 -7.25 17.77
CA THR A 550 -14.43 -7.86 17.21
C THR A 550 -13.19 -7.23 17.84
N TYR A 551 -12.14 -8.05 18.00
CA TYR A 551 -10.91 -7.60 18.65
C TYR A 551 -9.67 -8.13 17.92
N ARG A 552 -8.60 -7.34 18.02
CA ARG A 552 -7.28 -7.67 17.53
C ARG A 552 -6.26 -7.33 18.60
N ILE A 553 -5.49 -8.32 18.99
CA ILE A 553 -4.43 -8.20 19.99
C ILE A 553 -3.13 -8.57 19.29
N GLY A 554 -2.15 -7.72 19.37
CA GLY A 554 -0.84 -7.91 18.78
C GLY A 554 0.27 -7.49 19.73
N ALA A 555 1.42 -8.11 19.58
CA ALA A 555 2.65 -7.70 20.24
C ALA A 555 3.82 -7.89 19.30
N GLY A 556 4.76 -6.94 19.32
CA GLY A 556 6.03 -7.02 18.65
C GLY A 556 7.17 -6.74 19.61
N ALA A 557 8.32 -7.35 19.37
CA ALA A 557 9.57 -7.08 20.08
C ALA A 557 10.70 -6.95 19.07
N THR A 558 11.38 -5.81 19.04
CA THR A 558 12.52 -5.56 18.17
C THR A 558 13.80 -5.43 19.00
N LEU A 559 14.78 -6.29 18.75
CA LEU A 559 16.14 -6.05 19.16
C LEU A 559 16.85 -5.25 18.07
N VAL A 560 17.22 -4.02 18.39
CA VAL A 560 18.00 -3.14 17.52
C VAL A 560 19.41 -3.10 18.03
N THR A 561 20.39 -3.40 17.16
CA THR A 561 21.82 -3.22 17.42
C THR A 561 22.38 -2.30 16.36
N GLN A 562 23.04 -1.23 16.75
CA GLN A 562 23.69 -0.26 15.87
C GLN A 562 25.16 -0.12 16.26
N ASP A 563 26.04 -0.39 15.30
CA ASP A 563 27.47 -0.22 15.41
C ASP A 563 27.88 0.95 14.50
N ASN A 564 28.51 1.97 15.07
CA ASN A 564 29.04 3.10 14.34
C ASN A 564 30.55 3.24 14.68
N ASN A 565 31.25 4.13 13.98
CA ASN A 565 32.66 4.36 14.26
C ASN A 565 32.98 4.51 15.78
N ASP A 566 32.10 5.22 16.49
CA ASP A 566 32.35 5.71 17.84
C ASP A 566 31.49 5.05 18.91
N THR A 567 30.43 4.33 18.50
CA THR A 567 29.42 3.83 19.45
C THR A 567 28.88 2.47 19.07
N HIS A 568 28.54 1.71 20.12
CA HIS A 568 27.75 0.49 20.05
C HIS A 568 26.50 0.66 20.92
N ASP A 569 25.31 0.51 20.36
CA ASP A 569 24.04 0.51 21.10
C ASP A 569 23.23 -0.74 20.78
N SER A 570 22.66 -1.36 21.82
CA SER A 570 21.77 -2.51 21.66
C SER A 570 20.58 -2.37 22.59
N ARG A 571 19.37 -2.46 22.01
CA ARG A 571 18.14 -2.16 22.74
C ARG A 571 16.95 -2.99 22.28
N TRP A 572 16.11 -3.40 23.25
CA TRP A 572 14.79 -3.96 23.01
C TRP A 572 13.74 -2.85 22.96
N LEU A 573 12.88 -2.92 21.92
CA LEU A 573 11.72 -2.05 21.73
C LEU A 573 10.48 -2.92 21.63
N PHE A 574 9.47 -2.66 22.47
CA PHE A 574 8.23 -3.44 22.53
C PHE A 574 7.07 -2.65 21.90
N THR A 575 6.30 -3.29 21.04
CA THR A 575 5.21 -2.66 20.29
C THR A 575 3.88 -3.41 20.48
N PRO A 576 3.24 -3.24 21.66
CA PRO A 576 1.89 -3.78 21.89
C PRO A 576 0.84 -3.07 21.03
N LYS A 577 -0.24 -3.80 20.71
CA LYS A 577 -1.38 -3.31 19.92
C LYS A 577 -2.68 -3.95 20.40
N LEU A 578 -3.70 -3.12 20.60
CA LEU A 578 -5.07 -3.55 20.88
C LEU A 578 -6.04 -2.75 20.01
N ILE A 579 -6.93 -3.44 19.31
CA ILE A 579 -8.01 -2.81 18.57
C ILE A 579 -9.31 -3.51 18.98
N LEU A 580 -10.29 -2.72 19.38
CA LEU A 580 -11.66 -3.15 19.64
C LEU A 580 -12.56 -2.43 18.64
N ASN A 581 -13.44 -3.16 17.96
CA ASN A 581 -14.40 -2.58 17.05
C ASN A 581 -15.81 -3.11 17.35
N THR A 582 -16.79 -2.21 17.45
CA THR A 582 -18.19 -2.55 17.58
C THR A 582 -19.04 -1.83 16.54
N ASN A 583 -19.96 -2.55 15.93
CA ASN A 583 -20.97 -1.97 15.06
C ASN A 583 -22.18 -1.59 15.94
N LEU A 584 -22.40 -0.30 16.14
CA LEU A 584 -23.54 0.23 16.91
C LEU A 584 -24.85 0.06 16.14
N SER A 585 -24.79 0.21 14.81
CA SER A 585 -25.89 -0.03 13.87
C SER A 585 -25.33 -0.51 12.51
N LYS A 586 -26.20 -0.64 11.51
CA LYS A 586 -25.80 -0.93 10.12
C LYS A 586 -24.98 0.21 9.49
N THR A 587 -25.16 1.43 9.97
CA THR A 587 -24.53 2.65 9.44
C THR A 587 -23.50 3.25 10.37
N MET A 588 -23.38 2.80 11.62
CA MET A 588 -22.52 3.38 12.64
C MET A 588 -21.57 2.35 13.22
N SER A 589 -20.32 2.72 13.38
CA SER A 589 -19.31 1.93 14.10
C SER A 589 -18.48 2.78 15.04
N LEU A 590 -18.02 2.14 16.11
CA LEU A 590 -17.09 2.71 17.07
C LEU A 590 -15.86 1.80 17.16
N GLN A 591 -14.68 2.38 17.06
CA GLN A 591 -13.42 1.65 17.14
C GLN A 591 -12.52 2.31 18.19
N TRP A 592 -12.00 1.54 19.11
CA TRP A 592 -10.93 1.95 20.01
C TRP A 592 -9.63 1.27 19.61
N VAL A 593 -8.59 2.08 19.50
CA VAL A 593 -7.26 1.67 19.08
C VAL A 593 -6.25 2.09 20.11
N THR A 594 -5.42 1.17 20.55
CA THR A 594 -4.17 1.47 21.24
C THR A 594 -3.04 0.74 20.52
N SER A 595 -2.03 1.47 20.13
CA SER A 595 -0.89 0.92 19.40
C SER A 595 0.41 1.63 19.77
N SER A 596 1.52 0.96 19.55
CA SER A 596 2.83 1.59 19.65
C SER A 596 3.67 1.31 18.41
N SER A 597 4.61 2.21 18.14
CA SER A 597 5.61 2.09 17.08
C SER A 597 6.99 2.46 17.59
N SER A 598 8.01 1.83 17.03
CA SER A 598 9.41 2.11 17.36
C SER A 598 10.01 3.07 16.35
N ASN A 599 10.80 4.01 16.84
CA ASN A 599 11.52 5.00 16.04
C ASN A 599 13.03 4.82 16.28
N ILE A 600 13.77 4.65 15.21
CA ILE A 600 15.20 4.34 15.23
C ILE A 600 15.93 5.49 14.54
N PRO A 601 17.06 6.01 15.10
CA PRO A 601 17.84 7.07 14.46
C PRO A 601 18.31 6.66 13.07
N SER A 602 18.27 7.59 12.11
CA SER A 602 18.85 7.39 10.79
C SER A 602 20.38 7.51 10.81
N ILE A 603 21.04 6.98 9.79
CA ILE A 603 22.51 7.06 9.66
C ILE A 603 22.97 8.51 9.64
N SER A 604 22.27 9.40 8.92
CA SER A 604 22.60 10.83 8.85
C SER A 604 22.46 11.56 10.19
N GLN A 605 21.56 11.11 11.07
CA GLN A 605 21.43 11.66 12.43
C GLN A 605 22.56 11.22 13.35
N LEU A 606 23.16 10.06 13.10
CA LEU A 606 24.23 9.47 13.91
C LEU A 606 25.65 9.90 13.48
N SER A 607 25.82 10.36 12.23
CA SER A 607 27.13 10.72 11.68
C SER A 607 27.66 12.02 12.27
N ASN A 608 28.92 12.01 12.75
CA ASN A 608 29.63 13.19 13.28
C ASN A 608 30.07 14.22 12.22
N ASN A 609 29.59 14.12 10.99
CA ASN A 609 29.95 15.07 9.96
C ASN A 609 29.44 16.47 10.29
N ALA A 610 30.33 17.45 10.31
CA ALA A 610 30.02 18.85 10.53
C ALA A 610 29.86 19.60 9.21
N SER A 611 28.88 20.50 9.15
CA SER A 611 28.65 21.41 8.01
C SER A 611 28.30 22.80 8.49
N LEU A 612 28.89 23.82 7.88
CA LEU A 612 28.63 25.22 8.20
C LEU A 612 27.33 25.70 7.56
N LEU A 613 26.40 26.16 8.38
CA LEU A 613 25.12 26.70 7.91
C LEU A 613 25.25 28.19 7.52
N ILE A 614 25.77 28.99 8.45
CA ILE A 614 26.09 30.41 8.33
C ILE A 614 27.32 30.72 9.19
N PRO A 615 27.95 31.89 9.08
CA PRO A 615 29.07 32.23 9.95
C PRO A 615 28.75 32.03 11.45
N GLY A 616 29.55 31.25 12.15
CA GLY A 616 29.38 30.94 13.58
C GLY A 616 28.29 29.93 13.92
N VAL A 617 27.59 29.39 12.94
CA VAL A 617 26.53 28.37 13.14
C VAL A 617 26.81 27.15 12.27
N MET A 618 26.80 25.97 12.88
CA MET A 618 27.01 24.70 12.18
C MET A 618 25.95 23.66 12.55
N THR A 619 25.90 22.60 11.80
CA THR A 619 25.14 21.39 12.10
C THR A 619 26.06 20.19 12.19
N ILE A 620 25.77 19.29 13.12
CA ILE A 620 26.52 18.03 13.33
C ILE A 620 25.53 16.93 13.73
N GLY A 621 25.81 15.68 13.35
CA GLY A 621 25.04 14.54 13.84
C GLY A 621 25.43 14.17 15.27
N ASN A 622 24.64 13.28 15.88
CA ASN A 622 24.82 12.82 17.24
C ASN A 622 24.87 11.29 17.32
N PRO A 623 26.06 10.68 17.48
CA PRO A 623 26.20 9.22 17.52
C PRO A 623 25.56 8.57 18.76
N TYR A 624 25.21 9.37 19.79
CA TYR A 624 24.64 8.90 21.06
C TYR A 624 23.12 8.88 21.09
N LEU A 625 22.46 9.14 19.97
CA LEU A 625 21.00 9.09 19.86
C LEU A 625 20.46 7.70 20.17
N LYS A 626 19.36 7.69 20.91
CA LYS A 626 18.69 6.46 21.35
C LYS A 626 17.38 6.28 20.59
N SER A 627 17.09 5.04 20.20
CA SER A 627 15.78 4.66 19.68
C SER A 627 14.70 4.85 20.76
N TYR A 628 13.46 5.17 20.35
CA TYR A 628 12.36 5.42 21.26
C TYR A 628 11.03 4.84 20.75
N ASN A 629 10.04 4.74 21.64
CA ASN A 629 8.68 4.32 21.30
C ASN A 629 7.71 5.49 21.28
N SER A 630 6.74 5.40 20.36
CA SER A 630 5.54 6.24 20.32
C SER A 630 4.34 5.38 20.70
N TYR A 631 3.49 5.86 21.60
CA TYR A 631 2.27 5.21 22.06
C TYR A 631 1.08 6.07 21.65
N THR A 632 0.12 5.47 20.95
CA THR A 632 -1.06 6.17 20.47
C THR A 632 -2.32 5.45 20.93
N THR A 633 -3.27 6.19 21.48
CA THR A 633 -4.63 5.73 21.71
C THR A 633 -5.61 6.63 20.96
N GLU A 634 -6.55 6.05 20.25
CA GLU A 634 -7.52 6.76 19.40
C GLU A 634 -8.89 6.12 19.53
N LEU A 635 -9.92 6.93 19.72
CA LEU A 635 -11.32 6.54 19.64
C LEU A 635 -11.90 7.11 18.34
N ILE A 636 -12.39 6.24 17.48
CA ILE A 636 -12.87 6.58 16.13
C ILE A 636 -14.35 6.24 16.03
N HIS A 637 -15.17 7.23 15.68
CA HIS A 637 -16.57 7.07 15.33
C HIS A 637 -16.73 7.25 13.82
N LYS A 638 -17.43 6.31 13.16
CA LYS A 638 -17.77 6.39 11.74
C LYS A 638 -19.27 6.32 11.55
N TRP A 639 -19.79 7.16 10.66
CA TRP A 639 -21.19 7.17 10.27
C TRP A 639 -21.30 7.24 8.76
N ASN A 640 -22.01 6.26 8.17
CA ASN A 640 -22.19 6.13 6.74
C ASN A 640 -23.69 6.13 6.40
N LEU A 641 -24.16 7.23 5.82
CA LEU A 641 -25.57 7.43 5.41
C LEU A 641 -25.76 7.38 3.88
N GLY A 642 -24.75 6.98 3.11
CA GLY A 642 -24.77 7.03 1.66
C GLY A 642 -24.43 8.42 1.11
N TRP A 643 -25.31 9.40 1.29
CA TRP A 643 -25.06 10.79 0.87
C TRP A 643 -24.05 11.52 1.78
N LEU A 644 -23.84 11.04 2.99
CA LEU A 644 -22.91 11.61 3.97
C LEU A 644 -22.12 10.50 4.65
N ASN A 645 -20.79 10.55 4.51
CA ASN A 645 -19.86 9.73 5.27
C ASN A 645 -19.08 10.62 6.22
N THR A 646 -19.02 10.24 7.48
CA THR A 646 -18.26 10.96 8.50
C THR A 646 -17.32 10.04 9.25
N ARG A 647 -16.13 10.56 9.57
CA ARG A 647 -15.19 9.96 10.53
C ARG A 647 -14.76 11.05 11.50
N PHE A 648 -15.02 10.83 12.77
CA PHE A 648 -14.53 11.67 13.86
C PHE A 648 -13.61 10.84 14.73
N SER A 649 -12.51 11.41 15.16
CA SER A 649 -11.62 10.73 16.11
C SER A 649 -11.10 11.69 17.18
N ILE A 650 -10.86 11.13 18.36
CA ILE A 650 -10.12 11.76 19.46
C ILE A 650 -8.86 10.91 19.66
N LEU A 651 -7.70 11.56 19.69
CA LEU A 651 -6.39 10.91 19.70
C LEU A 651 -5.52 11.50 20.81
N TYR A 652 -4.78 10.62 21.47
CA TYR A 652 -3.64 10.98 22.30
C TYR A 652 -2.42 10.18 21.87
N THR A 653 -1.34 10.86 21.53
CA THR A 653 -0.04 10.26 21.23
C THR A 653 1.00 10.74 22.23
N TYR A 654 1.71 9.82 22.85
CA TYR A 654 2.86 10.07 23.71
C TYR A 654 4.11 9.47 23.10
N ARG A 655 5.21 10.22 23.10
CA ARG A 655 6.52 9.77 22.63
C ARG A 655 7.51 9.89 23.78
N ASP A 656 8.11 8.77 24.10
CA ASP A 656 9.17 8.71 25.11
C ASP A 656 10.52 9.03 24.46
N SER A 657 11.18 10.08 24.94
CA SER A 657 12.49 10.51 24.47
C SER A 657 12.62 10.73 22.95
N PRO A 658 11.69 11.47 22.28
CA PRO A 658 11.70 11.64 20.84
C PRO A 658 12.95 12.40 20.37
N ILE A 659 13.47 11.99 19.22
CA ILE A 659 14.59 12.67 18.57
C ILE A 659 14.09 13.95 17.93
N SER A 660 14.73 15.07 18.24
CA SER A 660 14.40 16.40 17.72
C SER A 660 15.65 17.25 17.58
N HIS A 661 15.61 18.21 16.67
CA HIS A 661 16.73 19.10 16.39
C HIS A 661 16.70 20.31 17.31
N TYR A 662 17.84 20.61 17.93
CA TYR A 662 18.05 21.75 18.85
C TYR A 662 19.35 22.45 18.56
N TYR A 663 19.50 23.67 19.06
CA TYR A 663 20.71 24.48 18.98
C TYR A 663 21.28 24.70 20.38
N THR A 664 22.61 24.50 20.52
CA THR A 664 23.37 24.71 21.76
C THR A 664 24.66 25.46 21.44
N GLU A 665 25.20 26.20 22.39
CA GLU A 665 26.56 26.78 22.29
C GLU A 665 27.60 25.70 22.62
N GLN A 666 28.56 25.51 21.73
CA GLN A 666 29.66 24.56 21.91
C GLN A 666 30.99 25.18 21.48
N GLN A 667 32.07 24.73 22.12
CA GLN A 667 33.43 25.11 21.75
C GLN A 667 34.09 24.00 20.93
N ILE A 668 34.43 24.30 19.66
CA ILE A 668 35.06 23.38 18.74
C ILE A 668 36.41 23.97 18.31
N LYS A 669 37.50 23.26 18.50
CA LYS A 669 38.86 23.72 18.17
C LYS A 669 39.19 25.13 18.73
N GLY A 670 38.72 25.39 19.95
CA GLY A 670 38.98 26.66 20.63
C GLY A 670 38.09 27.84 20.21
N ARG A 671 37.18 27.68 19.23
CA ARG A 671 36.21 28.68 18.80
C ARG A 671 34.80 28.29 19.26
N LYS A 672 33.98 29.26 19.61
CA LYS A 672 32.59 29.06 19.96
C LYS A 672 31.74 29.02 18.69
N TYR A 673 30.81 28.09 18.68
CA TYR A 673 29.80 27.94 17.63
C TYR A 673 28.42 27.72 18.24
N ILE A 674 27.41 28.14 17.56
CA ILE A 674 26.06 27.63 17.77
C ILE A 674 25.94 26.35 16.95
N VAL A 675 25.76 25.24 17.63
CA VAL A 675 25.69 23.91 17.01
C VAL A 675 24.28 23.39 17.02
N GLY A 676 23.75 23.16 15.81
CA GLY A 676 22.50 22.45 15.61
C GLY A 676 22.75 20.94 15.61
N MET A 677 22.06 20.22 16.48
CA MET A 677 22.24 18.78 16.64
C MET A 677 20.90 18.10 16.98
N ASN A 678 20.75 16.85 16.56
CA ASN A 678 19.63 16.04 17.00
C ASN A 678 19.90 15.53 18.43
N GLU A 679 18.89 15.62 19.30
CA GLU A 679 18.94 15.18 20.69
C GLU A 679 17.68 14.43 21.05
N ASN A 680 17.74 13.51 22.02
CA ASN A 680 16.56 12.94 22.61
C ASN A 680 15.93 13.93 23.59
N ALA A 681 14.71 14.38 23.33
CA ALA A 681 13.92 15.20 24.25
C ALA A 681 13.45 14.36 25.46
N ASN A 682 12.87 15.00 26.48
CA ASN A 682 12.28 14.26 27.61
C ASN A 682 11.04 13.48 27.14
N TYR A 683 10.10 14.19 26.51
CA TYR A 683 8.91 13.62 25.89
C TYR A 683 8.27 14.59 24.92
N SER A 684 7.39 14.07 24.07
CA SER A 684 6.42 14.89 23.36
C SER A 684 5.04 14.22 23.35
N SER A 685 3.99 15.04 23.28
CA SER A 685 2.63 14.53 23.12
C SER A 685 1.79 15.37 22.17
N ASP A 686 0.82 14.70 21.52
CA ASP A 686 -0.24 15.32 20.74
C ASP A 686 -1.58 14.88 21.34
N PHE A 687 -2.46 15.82 21.69
CA PHE A 687 -3.83 15.55 22.11
C PHE A 687 -4.80 16.33 21.25
N GLY A 688 -5.85 15.68 20.77
CA GLY A 688 -6.84 16.37 19.97
C GLY A 688 -7.72 15.46 19.16
N GLY A 689 -8.24 15.99 18.05
CA GLY A 689 -9.13 15.23 17.19
C GLY A 689 -8.92 15.49 15.72
N SER A 690 -9.49 14.61 14.92
CA SER A 690 -9.63 14.77 13.49
C SER A 690 -11.08 14.55 13.07
N TYR A 691 -11.45 15.19 11.97
CA TYR A 691 -12.71 14.95 11.31
C TYR A 691 -12.50 14.81 9.81
N MET A 692 -13.31 13.95 9.22
CA MET A 692 -13.41 13.78 7.78
C MET A 692 -14.87 13.70 7.40
N LEU A 693 -15.26 14.48 6.40
CA LEU A 693 -16.61 14.55 5.86
C LEU A 693 -16.56 14.33 4.36
N THR A 694 -17.36 13.41 3.87
CA THR A 694 -17.63 13.24 2.43
C THR A 694 -19.12 13.42 2.21
N VAL A 695 -19.48 14.43 1.42
CA VAL A 695 -20.88 14.79 1.15
C VAL A 695 -21.17 14.61 -0.32
N LYS A 696 -22.24 13.91 -0.65
CA LYS A 696 -22.79 13.71 -2.00
C LYS A 696 -24.18 14.34 -2.06
N PRO A 697 -24.30 15.67 -2.35
CA PRO A 697 -25.54 16.41 -2.17
C PRO A 697 -26.72 15.84 -2.94
N PHE A 698 -26.47 15.15 -4.06
CA PHE A 698 -27.52 14.55 -4.90
C PHE A 698 -27.66 13.03 -4.69
N ASN A 699 -27.08 12.50 -3.60
CA ASN A 699 -26.99 11.05 -3.38
C ASN A 699 -26.44 10.29 -4.61
N SER A 700 -25.53 10.92 -5.34
CA SER A 700 -24.93 10.40 -6.58
C SER A 700 -23.48 10.86 -6.71
N GLU A 701 -22.74 10.25 -7.63
CA GLU A 701 -21.33 10.58 -7.90
C GLU A 701 -21.13 11.86 -8.77
N ILE A 702 -22.22 12.58 -9.09
CA ILE A 702 -22.13 13.79 -9.93
C ILE A 702 -21.34 14.89 -9.21
N LEU A 703 -21.58 15.06 -7.91
CA LEU A 703 -20.87 16.03 -7.07
C LEU A 703 -20.47 15.35 -5.77
N THR A 704 -19.18 15.39 -5.47
CA THR A 704 -18.64 14.92 -4.19
C THR A 704 -17.81 16.04 -3.56
N LEU A 705 -18.11 16.36 -2.32
CA LEU A 705 -17.38 17.32 -1.51
C LEU A 705 -16.65 16.54 -0.41
N VAL A 706 -15.34 16.79 -0.25
CA VAL A 706 -14.51 16.15 0.77
C VAL A 706 -13.89 17.24 1.64
N MET A 707 -13.93 17.06 2.95
CA MET A 707 -13.26 17.94 3.90
C MET A 707 -12.63 17.10 5.00
N GLN A 708 -11.36 17.38 5.31
CA GLN A 708 -10.63 16.73 6.40
C GLN A 708 -9.84 17.78 7.18
N GLY A 709 -10.04 17.80 8.50
CA GLY A 709 -9.34 18.70 9.39
C GLY A 709 -8.80 18.00 10.62
N TYR A 710 -7.81 18.63 11.21
CA TYR A 710 -7.16 18.20 12.45
C TYR A 710 -7.10 19.37 13.41
N VAL A 711 -7.22 19.09 14.70
CA VAL A 711 -6.93 20.05 15.76
C VAL A 711 -6.19 19.33 16.87
N TYR A 712 -4.88 19.55 16.96
CA TYR A 712 -4.03 18.90 17.94
C TYR A 712 -3.31 19.93 18.82
N TYR A 713 -3.44 19.76 20.11
CA TYR A 713 -2.63 20.43 21.11
C TYR A 713 -1.33 19.63 21.27
N GLN A 714 -0.23 20.20 20.80
CA GLN A 714 1.08 19.60 20.77
C GLN A 714 1.92 20.08 21.95
N THR A 715 2.62 19.18 22.60
CA THR A 715 3.52 19.47 23.72
C THR A 715 4.89 18.88 23.43
N VAL A 716 5.95 19.61 23.72
CA VAL A 716 7.32 19.10 23.75
C VAL A 716 7.99 19.55 25.05
N SER A 717 8.71 18.63 25.69
CA SER A 717 9.57 18.89 26.85
C SER A 717 10.99 18.47 26.53
N SER A 718 11.93 19.36 26.70
CA SER A 718 13.35 19.12 26.43
C SER A 718 14.22 19.85 27.47
N PRO A 719 15.39 19.31 27.86
CA PRO A 719 16.36 20.02 28.71
C PRO A 719 16.83 21.34 28.10
N ILE A 720 16.79 21.45 26.75
CA ILE A 720 17.32 22.60 25.98
C ILE A 720 16.33 23.74 25.89
N ILE A 721 15.05 23.43 25.54
CA ILE A 721 14.04 24.48 25.30
C ILE A 721 12.98 24.58 26.41
N GLY A 722 13.04 23.70 27.44
CA GLY A 722 12.02 23.62 28.48
C GLY A 722 10.73 22.98 27.98
N LEU A 723 9.60 23.43 28.51
CA LEU A 723 8.25 22.97 28.14
C LEU A 723 7.60 23.97 27.18
N TYR A 724 7.14 23.49 26.04
CA TYR A 724 6.45 24.31 25.04
C TYR A 724 5.20 23.65 24.50
N HIS A 725 4.19 24.46 24.20
CA HIS A 725 2.91 24.03 23.69
C HIS A 725 2.55 24.76 22.40
N HIS A 726 1.83 24.08 21.51
CA HIS A 726 1.35 24.66 20.27
C HIS A 726 0.09 23.99 19.77
N THR A 727 -0.82 24.73 19.16
CA THR A 727 -2.01 24.16 18.49
C THR A 727 -1.77 24.07 17.00
N TRP A 728 -1.89 22.84 16.45
CA TRP A 728 -1.79 22.57 15.03
C TRP A 728 -3.16 22.24 14.45
N ALA A 729 -3.63 23.02 13.45
CA ALA A 729 -4.98 22.90 12.90
C ALA A 729 -5.03 23.11 11.37
N PRO A 730 -4.52 22.18 10.57
CA PRO A 730 -4.62 22.22 9.11
C PRO A 730 -5.99 21.76 8.61
N LEU A 731 -6.37 22.23 7.42
CA LEU A 731 -7.59 21.82 6.73
C LEU A 731 -7.25 21.43 5.29
N TYR A 732 -7.84 20.33 4.82
CA TYR A 732 -7.78 19.85 3.45
C TYR A 732 -9.20 19.75 2.90
N PHE A 733 -9.40 20.11 1.62
CA PHE A 733 -10.70 20.03 0.98
C PHE A 733 -10.58 19.66 -0.49
N GLY A 734 -11.64 19.06 -1.01
CA GLY A 734 -11.76 18.66 -2.40
C GLY A 734 -13.19 18.77 -2.90
N ILE A 735 -13.33 19.14 -4.15
CA ILE A 735 -14.60 19.21 -4.88
C ILE A 735 -14.42 18.44 -6.17
N ASN A 736 -15.22 17.41 -6.38
CA ASN A 736 -15.20 16.60 -7.59
C ASN A 736 -16.57 16.67 -8.23
N PHE A 737 -16.62 17.15 -9.47
CA PHE A 737 -17.81 17.16 -10.31
C PHE A 737 -17.58 16.30 -11.53
N ARG A 738 -18.51 15.39 -11.84
CA ARG A 738 -18.43 14.56 -13.03
C ARG A 738 -19.81 14.36 -13.68
N LYS A 739 -19.88 14.59 -14.98
CA LYS A 739 -21.10 14.35 -15.77
C LYS A 739 -20.70 13.77 -17.13
N GLY A 740 -21.15 12.54 -17.40
CA GLY A 740 -20.81 11.82 -18.63
C GLY A 740 -19.30 11.61 -18.75
N ASN A 741 -18.72 12.05 -19.86
CA ASN A 741 -17.30 11.91 -20.16
C ASN A 741 -16.44 13.04 -19.59
N TRP A 742 -17.03 14.10 -19.01
CA TRP A 742 -16.33 15.27 -18.50
C TRP A 742 -16.28 15.26 -16.99
N GLY A 743 -15.19 15.73 -16.45
CA GLY A 743 -15.06 15.98 -15.02
C GLY A 743 -14.22 17.20 -14.70
N VAL A 744 -14.50 17.76 -13.52
CA VAL A 744 -13.73 18.86 -12.92
C VAL A 744 -13.42 18.47 -11.49
N SER A 745 -12.16 18.59 -11.10
CA SER A 745 -11.71 18.35 -9.74
C SER A 745 -10.93 19.57 -9.23
N TYR A 746 -11.23 20.00 -8.03
CA TYR A 746 -10.45 21.02 -7.32
C TYR A 746 -10.06 20.50 -5.95
N GLN A 747 -8.77 20.62 -5.59
CA GLN A 747 -8.24 20.24 -4.28
C GLN A 747 -7.42 21.39 -3.71
N GLY A 748 -7.46 21.56 -2.39
CA GLY A 748 -6.68 22.58 -1.72
C GLY A 748 -6.44 22.25 -0.24
N ASN A 749 -5.53 23.01 0.37
CA ASN A 749 -5.30 22.94 1.80
C ASN A 749 -5.13 24.34 2.42
N ILE A 750 -5.48 24.44 3.70
CA ILE A 750 -5.11 25.56 4.56
C ILE A 750 -4.03 25.02 5.50
N VAL A 751 -2.83 25.59 5.40
CA VAL A 751 -1.68 25.13 6.19
C VAL A 751 -1.70 25.73 7.60
N SER A 752 -1.20 24.96 8.55
CA SER A 752 -0.95 25.38 9.93
C SER A 752 0.47 25.01 10.31
N LYS A 753 1.15 25.82 11.10
CA LYS A 753 2.49 25.50 11.59
C LYS A 753 2.42 24.35 12.59
N ARG A 754 3.31 23.39 12.44
CA ARG A 754 3.46 22.22 13.31
C ARG A 754 4.70 22.34 14.18
N LEU A 755 4.57 22.00 15.45
CA LEU A 755 5.68 21.94 16.38
C LEU A 755 6.61 20.75 16.10
N ARG A 756 7.88 21.03 15.89
CA ARG A 756 8.93 20.01 15.66
C ARG A 756 10.23 20.43 16.37
N GLY A 757 10.52 19.81 17.52
CA GLY A 757 11.70 20.17 18.32
C GLY A 757 11.69 21.63 18.71
N SER A 758 12.71 22.38 18.31
CA SER A 758 12.88 23.81 18.58
C SER A 758 12.23 24.73 17.52
N SER A 759 11.36 24.22 16.64
CA SER A 759 10.79 24.98 15.53
C SER A 759 9.31 24.75 15.29
N LEU A 760 8.67 25.74 14.65
CA LEU A 760 7.32 25.72 14.11
C LEU A 760 7.41 25.80 12.58
N ASN A 761 6.98 24.76 11.86
CA ASN A 761 7.08 24.69 10.41
C ASN A 761 5.71 24.48 9.77
N ALA A 762 5.35 25.33 8.79
CA ALA A 762 4.23 25.13 7.91
C ALA A 762 4.66 24.29 6.70
N GLY A 763 3.81 23.35 6.33
CA GLY A 763 3.97 22.64 5.05
C GLY A 763 3.63 23.55 3.87
N GLU A 764 3.69 22.97 2.67
CA GLU A 764 3.35 23.67 1.44
C GLU A 764 1.85 23.94 1.33
N ASN A 765 1.50 25.17 0.96
CA ASN A 765 0.15 25.46 0.48
C ASN A 765 -0.03 24.79 -0.89
N LYS A 766 -1.15 24.12 -1.09
CA LYS A 766 -1.47 23.43 -2.35
C LYS A 766 -2.85 23.85 -2.84
N SER A 767 -2.96 24.12 -4.13
CA SER A 767 -4.23 24.18 -4.83
C SER A 767 -4.05 23.59 -6.22
N HIS A 768 -5.02 22.85 -6.68
CA HIS A 768 -4.95 22.11 -7.93
C HIS A 768 -6.35 22.03 -8.55
N LEU A 769 -6.46 22.52 -9.76
CA LEU A 769 -7.64 22.39 -10.59
C LEU A 769 -7.33 21.44 -11.73
N GLN A 770 -8.18 20.47 -11.96
CA GLN A 770 -8.10 19.58 -13.13
C GLN A 770 -9.44 19.57 -13.87
N VAL A 771 -9.38 19.72 -15.18
CA VAL A 771 -10.51 19.49 -16.09
C VAL A 771 -10.12 18.34 -17.00
N PHE A 772 -10.96 17.32 -17.11
CA PHE A 772 -10.65 16.16 -17.92
C PHE A 772 -11.83 15.69 -18.77
N TRP A 773 -11.48 15.10 -19.92
CA TRP A 773 -12.36 14.31 -20.74
C TRP A 773 -11.86 12.86 -20.75
N GLN A 774 -12.81 11.92 -20.52
CA GLN A 774 -12.51 10.50 -20.47
C GLN A 774 -13.56 9.70 -21.25
N LYS A 775 -13.10 8.88 -22.17
CA LYS A 775 -13.97 7.96 -22.94
C LYS A 775 -13.22 6.68 -23.26
N ASN A 776 -13.82 5.56 -22.92
CA ASN A 776 -13.20 4.24 -23.06
C ASN A 776 -11.80 4.21 -22.39
N ASN A 777 -10.78 3.89 -23.16
CA ASN A 777 -9.39 3.75 -22.70
C ASN A 777 -8.60 5.06 -22.70
N TRP A 778 -9.18 6.16 -23.16
CA TRP A 778 -8.52 7.47 -23.27
C TRP A 778 -8.91 8.42 -22.14
N ARG A 779 -7.95 9.14 -21.61
CA ARG A 779 -8.18 10.33 -20.79
C ARG A 779 -7.25 11.45 -21.26
N ILE A 780 -7.85 12.62 -21.51
CA ILE A 780 -7.12 13.86 -21.82
C ILE A 780 -7.50 14.86 -20.74
N TYR A 781 -6.53 15.56 -20.20
CA TYR A 781 -6.79 16.48 -19.11
C TYR A 781 -5.88 17.70 -19.14
N ALA A 782 -6.41 18.82 -18.63
CA ALA A 782 -5.69 20.04 -18.36
C ALA A 782 -5.71 20.31 -16.86
N GLU A 783 -4.59 20.75 -16.33
CA GLU A 783 -4.41 21.01 -14.90
C GLU A 783 -3.83 22.39 -14.69
N ASP A 784 -4.21 23.05 -13.59
CA ASP A 784 -3.57 24.25 -13.09
C ASP A 784 -3.17 24.01 -11.63
N TYR A 785 -1.88 24.13 -11.36
CA TYR A 785 -1.29 24.00 -10.03
C TYR A 785 -1.10 25.38 -9.43
N TRP A 786 -1.40 25.51 -8.14
CA TRP A 786 -1.38 26.79 -7.40
C TRP A 786 -2.17 27.88 -8.11
N LEU A 787 -3.40 27.54 -8.54
CA LEU A 787 -4.31 28.46 -9.22
C LEU A 787 -4.41 29.80 -8.48
N PHE A 788 -4.05 30.89 -9.16
CA PHE A 788 -3.95 32.28 -8.64
C PHE A 788 -3.00 32.47 -7.45
N THR A 789 -2.18 31.49 -7.10
CA THR A 789 -1.22 31.55 -6.01
C THR A 789 0.13 30.98 -6.43
N ARG A 790 1.03 30.72 -5.51
CA ARG A 790 2.32 30.05 -5.74
C ARG A 790 2.65 29.11 -4.59
N SER A 791 3.52 28.16 -4.83
CA SER A 791 4.07 27.30 -3.77
C SER A 791 4.78 28.15 -2.71
N HIS A 792 4.48 27.90 -1.44
CA HIS A 792 5.03 28.65 -0.32
C HIS A 792 5.23 27.74 0.89
N TYR A 793 6.40 27.86 1.51
CA TYR A 793 6.78 27.22 2.77
C TYR A 793 7.22 28.28 3.77
N SER A 794 7.01 28.06 5.07
CA SER A 794 7.52 28.94 6.09
C SER A 794 7.78 28.24 7.41
N GLY A 795 8.68 28.78 8.21
CA GLY A 795 8.92 28.29 9.56
C GLY A 795 9.63 29.35 10.40
N ASN A 796 9.65 29.11 11.70
CA ASN A 796 10.38 29.91 12.67
C ASN A 796 10.81 29.03 13.85
N SER A 797 11.90 29.41 14.49
CA SER A 797 12.31 28.83 15.77
C SER A 797 11.32 29.18 16.88
N LEU A 798 11.35 28.38 17.94
CA LEU A 798 10.65 28.74 19.19
C LEU A 798 11.35 29.92 19.87
N PRO A 799 10.60 30.74 20.64
CA PRO A 799 11.19 31.86 21.39
C PRO A 799 12.28 31.42 22.39
N THR A 800 12.25 30.19 22.85
CA THR A 800 13.24 29.61 23.78
C THR A 800 14.50 29.07 23.09
N SER A 801 14.57 29.02 21.76
CA SER A 801 15.75 28.60 21.03
C SER A 801 16.84 29.67 21.10
N ILE A 802 18.09 29.28 21.31
CA ILE A 802 19.23 30.20 21.30
C ILE A 802 19.54 30.78 19.91
N LEU A 803 19.17 30.02 18.85
CA LEU A 803 19.17 30.50 17.47
C LEU A 803 17.74 30.89 17.08
N GLN A 804 17.43 32.15 17.12
CA GLN A 804 16.17 32.65 16.63
C GLN A 804 16.21 32.71 15.10
N SER A 805 15.30 32.01 14.44
CA SER A 805 15.28 31.96 12.98
C SER A 805 13.88 32.11 12.40
N THR A 806 13.79 32.74 11.25
CA THR A 806 12.62 32.69 10.38
C THR A 806 13.06 32.34 8.97
N HIS A 807 12.26 31.54 8.31
CA HIS A 807 12.48 31.23 6.90
C HIS A 807 11.18 31.26 6.12
N LYS A 808 11.26 31.73 4.87
CA LYS A 808 10.19 31.69 3.88
C LYS A 808 10.78 31.27 2.56
N THR A 809 10.11 30.36 1.88
CA THR A 809 10.52 29.90 0.53
C THR A 809 9.30 29.89 -0.36
N TRP A 810 9.45 30.34 -1.59
CA TRP A 810 8.42 30.26 -2.60
C TRP A 810 9.01 29.97 -3.97
N ILE A 811 8.18 29.38 -4.84
CA ILE A 811 8.56 29.00 -6.20
C ILE A 811 7.61 29.73 -7.17
N ASP A 812 8.15 30.69 -7.93
CA ASP A 812 7.36 31.47 -8.88
C ASP A 812 7.09 30.70 -10.18
N ASP A 813 7.92 29.71 -10.53
CA ASP A 813 7.68 28.80 -11.66
C ASP A 813 6.37 28.00 -11.49
N ASN A 814 5.95 27.79 -10.25
CA ASN A 814 4.72 27.04 -9.92
C ASN A 814 3.46 27.92 -9.92
N LYS A 815 3.59 29.24 -10.05
CA LYS A 815 2.43 30.15 -10.01
C LYS A 815 1.51 29.89 -11.20
N SER A 816 0.27 29.41 -10.92
CA SER A 816 -0.69 29.00 -11.95
C SER A 816 -0.01 28.14 -13.04
N MET A 817 0.67 27.08 -12.63
CA MET A 817 1.41 26.21 -13.55
C MET A 817 0.44 25.36 -14.35
N PHE A 818 0.36 25.61 -15.64
CA PHE A 818 -0.50 24.89 -16.56
C PHE A 818 0.16 23.62 -17.08
N VAL A 819 -0.53 22.49 -16.94
CA VAL A 819 -0.07 21.16 -17.34
C VAL A 819 -1.11 20.51 -18.25
N LEU A 820 -0.67 19.90 -19.34
CA LEU A 820 -1.49 19.00 -20.14
C LEU A 820 -1.06 17.56 -19.94
N GLY A 821 -2.03 16.68 -19.91
CA GLY A 821 -1.78 15.26 -19.79
C GLY A 821 -2.71 14.42 -20.63
N PHE A 822 -2.22 13.25 -21.01
CA PHE A 822 -3.03 12.21 -21.62
C PHE A 822 -2.67 10.84 -21.06
N SER A 823 -3.62 9.93 -21.10
CA SER A 823 -3.42 8.55 -20.71
C SER A 823 -4.21 7.63 -21.63
N TYR A 824 -3.60 6.51 -21.97
CA TYR A 824 -4.22 5.43 -22.74
C TYR A 824 -3.94 4.09 -22.08
N ASP A 825 -5.01 3.34 -21.78
CA ASP A 825 -4.92 2.02 -21.15
C ASP A 825 -5.49 0.96 -22.10
N PHE A 826 -4.67 0.00 -22.50
CA PHE A 826 -5.07 -1.15 -23.32
C PHE A 826 -5.20 -2.40 -22.48
N SER A 827 -6.30 -3.14 -22.65
CA SER A 827 -6.52 -4.41 -21.96
C SER A 827 -7.12 -5.44 -22.92
N SER A 828 -6.49 -6.60 -23.00
CA SER A 828 -6.94 -7.75 -23.80
C SER A 828 -6.76 -9.02 -22.98
N GLY A 829 -7.85 -9.80 -22.76
CA GLY A 829 -7.79 -11.06 -22.00
C GLY A 829 -8.05 -10.95 -20.50
N LYS A 830 -7.60 -11.92 -19.72
CA LYS A 830 -7.95 -12.15 -18.32
C LYS A 830 -6.69 -12.40 -17.47
N ASN A 831 -6.49 -11.80 -16.30
CA ASN A 831 -5.26 -11.82 -15.48
C ASN A 831 -5.32 -12.72 -14.22
N LEU A 832 -4.16 -13.16 -13.66
CA LEU A 832 -4.03 -14.06 -12.50
C LEU A 832 -4.10 -13.35 -11.13
N LYS A 833 -4.59 -14.07 -10.10
CA LYS A 833 -4.62 -13.63 -8.68
C LYS A 833 -3.42 -14.11 -7.91
N ILE A 834 -2.75 -13.23 -7.17
CA ILE A 834 -1.78 -13.59 -6.14
C ILE A 834 -2.21 -13.00 -4.80
N LYS A 835 -2.05 -13.79 -3.74
CA LYS A 835 -2.25 -13.36 -2.35
C LYS A 835 -0.88 -13.26 -1.67
N ARG A 836 -0.18 -12.16 -1.83
CA ARG A 836 1.05 -11.88 -1.09
C ARG A 836 0.72 -11.19 0.23
N LYS A 837 1.35 -11.63 1.32
CA LYS A 837 1.13 -11.09 2.66
C LYS A 837 2.34 -10.36 3.24
N LEU A 838 3.53 -10.60 2.72
CA LEU A 838 4.76 -9.98 3.18
C LEU A 838 5.34 -9.07 2.10
N GLN A 839 5.91 -7.96 2.51
CA GLN A 839 6.77 -7.11 1.68
C GLN A 839 7.63 -6.24 2.56
N ASN A 840 8.91 -6.27 2.30
CA ASN A 840 9.90 -5.45 2.95
C ASN A 840 10.57 -4.52 1.93
N LYS A 841 10.93 -3.34 2.36
CA LYS A 841 11.73 -2.38 1.60
C LYS A 841 12.65 -1.68 2.59
N ASP A 842 13.92 -1.55 2.22
CA ASP A 842 14.81 -0.65 2.92
C ASP A 842 14.56 0.77 2.39
N SER A 843 14.05 1.66 3.25
CA SER A 843 13.76 3.07 2.92
C SER A 843 14.87 4.02 3.36
N ASP A 844 15.83 3.54 4.16
CA ASP A 844 17.00 4.32 4.55
C ASP A 844 18.08 4.19 3.47
N THR A 845 18.34 5.27 2.75
CA THR A 845 19.33 5.31 1.68
C THR A 845 20.75 5.35 2.20
N GLY A 846 20.94 5.62 3.50
CA GLY A 846 22.25 5.85 4.09
C GLY A 846 22.93 7.13 3.59
N ALA A 847 22.18 8.03 2.92
CA ALA A 847 22.71 9.33 2.48
C ALA A 847 22.94 10.25 3.69
N PHE A 848 23.95 11.12 3.58
CA PHE A 848 24.41 12.03 4.63
C PHE A 848 24.04 13.46 4.30
#